data_dacc336548688fc2216e448453f2c665
#
_entry.id   dacc336548688fc2216e448453f2c665
#
_cell.length_a   1.000
_cell.length_b   1.000
_cell.length_c   1.000
_cell.angle_alpha   90.00
_cell.angle_beta   90.00
_cell.angle_gamma   90.00
#
_symmetry.space_group_name_H-M   'P 1'
#
loop_
_entity.id
_entity.type
_entity.pdbx_description
1 polymer ?
#
loop_
_entity_poly.entity_id
_entity_poly.type
_entity_poly.pdbx_seq_one_letter_code
_entity_poly.pdbx_strand_id
1 'polypeptide(L)'
;MRFSQELAPCKKENTIIVGDVRISVLSERTLRIEKGGFTDKRTQFAYCRDFANPQFKYAKNGNEVSIETESCFFTVNTKTLATSVTFKNGESATPSNAFNLGGTARTLDGTFGVLGGWKGKREKKDHFCIAHIRKGIFASNGVSEIDDSSSVLLNTDGSVCVRPAACVDKYLFAFGKDYLGGLKEFYSLSGFTPVLPKYVLGNWWSRYHAYTDKEYLELMDKFEDKNVPLTVATIDMDWHIVGNVPKDAEYKSFQGAGWTGYTFEKELFPDPVGFLQNLKSRNLAVTMNLHPRDGVRYFEEQYPDMARACGIDPQTKRTVEFDLTDERFRNAYFDILHHPYEKDGVDFWWIDWQQGTKSKMKGLDPLWLLNHYHTLDINRDGNRSVILSRYAGLGSHRYPLGFSGDTIVCWKSLKFQPYFTALASNAGYTWWSHDIGGHLFGKGDNELYLRWVQYGVFSPINRLHSNNKAMSKEPWNYTEVENIAEDFLRLRHRLLPYLYTANVRTATEGVPLICPTYYYSKDEQAYDKKWRNQYYFGEQLYVCPITKKGKTDVTTQKIRLPEGVWFDFFTGEKYEGAKEYTIHCPLDRYPVFAKEGAIIPLLNATKNSTDFDDIELRIYPGNNVYTMLDEQGKISVAMKKDETGYDVIIIPDGVKTERLTMSLMNIEGANILVNDVPSNAQALVGMPCKPMKIRIENAR
;
A
#
# COMPACT_ATOMS: atom_id res chain seq x y z
N MET A 1 12.84 24.41 11.95
CA MET A 1 13.65 23.52 11.07
C MET A 1 12.69 22.68 10.25
N ARG A 2 12.91 22.59 8.96
CA ARG A 2 11.98 21.98 7.96
C ARG A 2 11.59 20.52 8.27
N PHE A 3 12.48 19.72 8.86
CA PHE A 3 12.27 18.31 9.12
C PHE A 3 12.30 17.94 10.61
N SER A 4 12.16 18.91 11.50
CA SER A 4 12.22 18.70 12.95
C SER A 4 11.14 17.74 13.44
N GLN A 5 11.45 16.95 14.46
CA GLN A 5 10.58 15.95 15.04
C GLN A 5 10.69 15.94 16.56
N GLU A 6 9.55 15.73 17.23
CA GLU A 6 9.54 15.59 18.69
C GLU A 6 9.94 14.18 19.13
N LEU A 7 10.50 14.07 20.33
CA LEU A 7 10.74 12.77 20.97
C LEU A 7 9.46 12.30 21.68
N ALA A 8 9.26 10.98 21.65
CA ALA A 8 8.21 10.33 22.43
C ALA A 8 8.81 9.08 23.13
N PRO A 9 9.63 9.29 24.19
CA PRO A 9 10.28 8.21 24.93
C PRO A 9 9.25 7.44 25.77
N CYS A 10 9.61 6.20 26.13
CA CYS A 10 8.86 5.46 27.15
C CYS A 10 8.88 6.19 28.50
N LYS A 11 7.78 6.17 29.24
CA LYS A 11 7.71 6.72 30.59
C LYS A 11 8.71 6.03 31.54
N LYS A 12 9.26 6.77 32.48
CA LYS A 12 10.23 6.25 33.43
C LYS A 12 9.65 5.14 34.31
N GLU A 13 8.42 5.28 34.75
CA GLU A 13 7.68 4.28 35.53
C GLU A 13 7.48 2.95 34.80
N ASN A 14 7.48 2.96 33.49
CA ASN A 14 7.37 1.76 32.64
C ASN A 14 8.73 1.16 32.29
N THR A 15 9.81 1.60 32.95
CA THR A 15 11.18 1.18 32.61
C THR A 15 11.86 0.47 33.77
N ILE A 16 12.42 -0.71 33.50
CA ILE A 16 13.19 -1.54 34.45
C ILE A 16 14.64 -1.54 33.99
N ILE A 17 15.57 -1.18 34.90
CA ILE A 17 17.01 -1.18 34.62
C ILE A 17 17.71 -2.22 35.49
N VAL A 18 18.47 -3.10 34.83
CA VAL A 18 19.28 -4.15 35.50
C VAL A 18 20.68 -4.18 34.86
N GLY A 19 21.63 -3.56 35.54
CA GLY A 19 23.00 -3.41 35.03
C GLY A 19 23.02 -2.59 33.72
N ASP A 20 23.53 -3.20 32.65
CA ASP A 20 23.60 -2.60 31.30
C ASP A 20 22.39 -2.91 30.42
N VAL A 21 21.32 -3.46 30.99
CA VAL A 21 20.05 -3.78 30.28
C VAL A 21 18.93 -2.87 30.73
N ARG A 22 18.23 -2.28 29.76
CA ARG A 22 16.97 -1.55 29.96
C ARG A 22 15.82 -2.34 29.33
N ILE A 23 14.77 -2.61 30.11
CA ILE A 23 13.54 -3.22 29.65
C ILE A 23 12.44 -2.18 29.78
N SER A 24 11.79 -1.78 28.69
CA SER A 24 10.66 -0.89 28.69
C SER A 24 9.38 -1.67 28.40
N VAL A 25 8.41 -1.61 29.31
CA VAL A 25 7.08 -2.20 29.11
C VAL A 25 6.24 -1.17 28.35
N LEU A 26 6.11 -1.37 27.04
CA LEU A 26 5.45 -0.40 26.15
C LEU A 26 3.93 -0.56 26.16
N SER A 27 3.47 -1.81 26.29
CA SER A 27 2.07 -2.17 26.45
C SER A 27 1.97 -3.49 27.22
N GLU A 28 0.77 -4.01 27.39
CA GLU A 28 0.57 -5.35 27.99
C GLU A 28 1.14 -6.50 27.14
N ARG A 29 1.46 -6.25 25.89
CA ARG A 29 1.87 -7.24 24.88
C ARG A 29 3.19 -6.92 24.21
N THR A 30 3.79 -5.75 24.50
CA THR A 30 5.03 -5.32 23.85
C THR A 30 6.08 -4.86 24.83
N LEU A 31 7.28 -5.48 24.75
CA LEU A 31 8.47 -5.04 25.46
C LEU A 31 9.52 -4.50 24.49
N ARG A 32 10.29 -3.50 24.94
CA ARG A 32 11.58 -3.13 24.35
C ARG A 32 12.71 -3.56 25.26
N ILE A 33 13.77 -4.12 24.70
CA ILE A 33 14.93 -4.61 25.44
C ILE A 33 16.18 -4.02 24.81
N GLU A 34 16.93 -3.25 25.60
CA GLU A 34 18.17 -2.61 25.16
C GLU A 34 19.33 -3.08 26.00
N LYS A 35 20.52 -3.18 25.40
CA LYS A 35 21.78 -3.51 26.09
C LYS A 35 22.96 -2.76 25.50
N GLY A 36 23.87 -2.30 26.35
CA GLY A 36 25.14 -1.68 25.95
C GLY A 36 25.03 -0.22 25.44
N GLY A 37 23.84 0.35 25.52
CA GLY A 37 23.57 1.74 25.17
C GLY A 37 22.07 1.98 25.03
N PHE A 38 21.54 2.98 25.76
CA PHE A 38 20.14 3.32 25.74
C PHE A 38 19.90 4.54 24.89
N THR A 39 18.81 4.56 24.12
CA THR A 39 18.43 5.74 23.35
C THR A 39 16.93 5.99 23.42
N ASP A 40 16.57 7.27 23.56
CA ASP A 40 15.19 7.73 23.49
C ASP A 40 14.86 8.41 22.14
N LYS A 41 15.85 8.51 21.24
CA LYS A 41 15.63 9.01 19.88
C LYS A 41 14.70 8.08 19.10
N ARG A 42 13.93 8.65 18.19
CA ARG A 42 13.21 7.89 17.17
C ARG A 42 14.20 7.08 16.34
N THR A 43 13.71 5.99 15.79
CA THR A 43 14.48 5.14 14.90
C THR A 43 13.74 4.98 13.58
N GLN A 44 14.40 4.37 12.62
CA GLN A 44 13.76 3.95 11.39
C GLN A 44 12.51 3.09 11.64
N PHE A 45 12.51 2.28 12.71
CA PHE A 45 11.44 1.39 13.11
C PHE A 45 10.43 2.05 14.06
N ALA A 46 10.88 2.65 15.17
CA ALA A 46 10.03 3.10 16.26
C ALA A 46 10.01 4.64 16.40
N TYR A 47 8.81 5.22 16.34
CA TYR A 47 8.58 6.67 16.43
C TYR A 47 8.06 7.11 17.79
N CYS A 48 7.16 6.33 18.39
CA CYS A 48 6.53 6.66 19.67
C CYS A 48 6.66 5.46 20.61
N ARG A 49 7.17 5.67 21.82
CA ARG A 49 7.25 4.65 22.87
C ARG A 49 6.40 4.99 24.08
N ASP A 50 5.59 6.03 23.98
CA ASP A 50 4.59 6.45 24.98
C ASP A 50 3.20 6.43 24.36
N PHE A 51 2.68 5.23 24.07
CA PHE A 51 1.38 5.04 23.41
C PHE A 51 0.39 4.24 24.26
N ALA A 52 0.84 3.66 25.38
CA ALA A 52 0.00 2.94 26.31
C ALA A 52 0.43 3.19 27.76
N ASN A 53 -0.42 2.81 28.68
CA ASN A 53 -0.15 2.93 30.12
C ASN A 53 -0.31 1.56 30.81
N PRO A 54 0.60 0.59 30.53
CA PRO A 54 0.48 -0.78 31.02
C PRO A 54 0.57 -0.84 32.55
N GLN A 55 -0.29 -1.65 33.16
CA GLN A 55 -0.19 -2.04 34.56
C GLN A 55 0.61 -3.33 34.61
N PHE A 56 1.71 -3.36 35.37
CA PHE A 56 2.56 -4.54 35.47
C PHE A 56 3.24 -4.69 36.83
N LYS A 57 3.61 -5.92 37.14
CA LYS A 57 4.49 -6.27 38.26
C LYS A 57 5.76 -6.92 37.70
N TYR A 58 6.86 -6.78 38.38
CA TYR A 58 8.06 -7.48 38.00
C TYR A 58 8.83 -8.04 39.21
N ALA A 59 9.57 -9.09 38.99
CA ALA A 59 10.49 -9.67 39.96
C ALA A 59 11.83 -10.01 39.28
N LYS A 60 12.89 -9.93 40.04
CA LYS A 60 14.25 -10.27 39.58
C LYS A 60 14.76 -11.46 40.35
N ASN A 61 15.24 -12.48 39.62
CA ASN A 61 15.90 -13.66 40.18
C ASN A 61 17.18 -13.94 39.40
N GLY A 62 18.34 -13.58 39.99
CA GLY A 62 19.62 -13.69 39.32
C GLY A 62 19.69 -12.87 38.04
N ASN A 63 19.87 -13.56 36.90
CA ASN A 63 19.85 -12.92 35.54
C ASN A 63 18.47 -12.89 34.90
N GLU A 64 17.44 -13.37 35.55
CA GLU A 64 16.08 -13.39 35.00
C GLU A 64 15.22 -12.25 35.56
N VAL A 65 14.49 -11.58 34.69
CA VAL A 65 13.46 -10.60 35.03
C VAL A 65 12.14 -11.16 34.54
N SER A 66 11.23 -11.42 35.48
CA SER A 66 9.86 -11.83 35.19
C SER A 66 8.96 -10.61 35.26
N ILE A 67 8.11 -10.40 34.25
CA ILE A 67 7.19 -9.27 34.14
C ILE A 67 5.79 -9.84 33.91
N GLU A 68 4.86 -9.47 34.77
CA GLU A 68 3.44 -9.83 34.65
C GLU A 68 2.64 -8.62 34.26
N THR A 69 1.94 -8.72 33.12
CA THR A 69 0.93 -7.76 32.66
C THR A 69 -0.46 -8.39 32.76
N GLU A 70 -1.49 -7.66 32.39
CA GLU A 70 -2.86 -8.19 32.28
C GLU A 70 -2.95 -9.32 31.24
N SER A 71 -2.20 -9.20 30.14
CA SER A 71 -2.26 -10.14 28.99
C SER A 71 -1.27 -11.28 29.04
N CYS A 72 -0.07 -11.07 29.62
CA CYS A 72 1.06 -11.98 29.47
C CYS A 72 1.94 -12.03 30.72
N PHE A 73 2.69 -13.15 30.83
CA PHE A 73 3.90 -13.28 31.67
C PHE A 73 5.11 -13.30 30.73
N PHE A 74 6.03 -12.36 30.88
CA PHE A 74 7.28 -12.31 30.14
C PHE A 74 8.44 -12.73 31.03
N THR A 75 9.39 -13.46 30.47
CA THR A 75 10.69 -13.71 31.10
C THR A 75 11.79 -13.19 30.20
N VAL A 76 12.70 -12.39 30.74
CA VAL A 76 13.86 -11.82 30.04
C VAL A 76 15.12 -12.20 30.79
N ASN A 77 16.05 -12.89 30.11
CA ASN A 77 17.37 -13.17 30.65
C ASN A 77 18.30 -11.99 30.29
N THR A 78 18.76 -11.25 31.31
CA THR A 78 19.58 -10.04 31.12
C THR A 78 21.01 -10.31 30.62
N LYS A 79 21.51 -11.54 30.77
CA LYS A 79 22.82 -11.92 30.26
C LYS A 79 22.79 -12.30 28.80
N THR A 80 21.85 -13.17 28.40
CA THR A 80 21.74 -13.73 27.04
C THR A 80 20.76 -12.96 26.14
N LEU A 81 19.88 -12.14 26.73
CA LEU A 81 18.72 -11.48 26.10
C LEU A 81 17.73 -12.48 25.48
N ALA A 82 17.72 -13.71 25.94
CA ALA A 82 16.68 -14.68 25.61
C ALA A 82 15.36 -14.27 26.27
N THR A 83 14.27 -14.48 25.57
CA THR A 83 12.93 -14.11 26.01
C THR A 83 11.96 -15.29 25.87
N SER A 84 10.99 -15.35 26.77
CA SER A 84 9.83 -16.23 26.64
C SER A 84 8.57 -15.52 27.10
N VAL A 85 7.43 -15.99 26.62
CA VAL A 85 6.10 -15.44 26.95
C VAL A 85 5.20 -16.60 27.31
N THR A 86 4.44 -16.43 28.41
CA THR A 86 3.31 -17.30 28.74
C THR A 86 2.04 -16.44 28.71
N PHE A 87 1.13 -16.81 27.82
CA PHE A 87 -0.19 -16.14 27.73
C PHE A 87 -1.10 -16.52 28.91
N LYS A 88 -2.12 -15.72 29.19
CA LYS A 88 -3.04 -15.99 30.31
C LYS A 88 -3.86 -17.28 30.13
N ASN A 89 -3.94 -17.84 28.90
CA ASN A 89 -4.52 -19.16 28.68
C ASN A 89 -3.59 -20.33 29.03
N GLY A 90 -2.37 -20.06 29.52
CA GLY A 90 -1.37 -21.03 29.90
C GLY A 90 -0.41 -21.47 28.78
N GLU A 91 -0.64 -21.09 27.53
CA GLU A 91 0.26 -21.41 26.42
C GLU A 91 1.56 -20.61 26.54
N SER A 92 2.70 -21.29 26.35
CA SER A 92 4.02 -20.67 26.37
C SER A 92 4.68 -20.71 25.01
N ALA A 93 5.34 -19.61 24.63
CA ALA A 93 6.04 -19.49 23.36
C ALA A 93 7.33 -18.68 23.49
N THR A 94 8.28 -18.95 22.60
CA THR A 94 9.51 -18.18 22.44
C THR A 94 9.60 -17.65 21.01
N PRO A 95 10.21 -16.46 20.80
CA PRO A 95 10.42 -15.93 19.47
C PRO A 95 11.28 -16.89 18.64
N SER A 96 10.82 -17.21 17.44
CA SER A 96 11.59 -18.03 16.50
C SER A 96 11.28 -17.66 15.06
N ASN A 97 12.33 -17.64 14.25
CA ASN A 97 12.20 -17.38 12.82
C ASN A 97 11.35 -18.44 12.09
N ALA A 98 11.33 -19.67 12.61
CA ALA A 98 10.56 -20.77 12.01
C ALA A 98 9.05 -20.52 12.01
N PHE A 99 8.55 -19.73 12.96
CA PHE A 99 7.13 -19.41 13.08
C PHE A 99 6.74 -18.06 12.46
N ASN A 100 7.71 -17.25 11.99
CA ASN A 100 7.41 -15.95 11.41
C ASN A 100 6.55 -16.10 10.13
N LEU A 101 5.43 -15.39 10.08
CA LEU A 101 4.47 -15.48 8.97
C LEU A 101 4.94 -14.76 7.69
N GLY A 102 6.10 -14.09 7.73
CA GLY A 102 6.61 -13.28 6.63
C GLY A 102 6.01 -11.87 6.65
N GLY A 103 6.62 -10.99 5.91
CA GLY A 103 6.20 -9.61 5.71
C GLY A 103 6.28 -9.24 4.24
N THR A 104 7.19 -8.33 3.87
CA THR A 104 7.35 -7.91 2.48
C THR A 104 8.82 -7.85 2.08
N ALA A 105 9.14 -7.36 0.90
CA ALA A 105 10.49 -7.35 0.37
C ALA A 105 10.85 -6.03 -0.29
N ARG A 106 12.12 -5.63 -0.16
CA ARG A 106 12.74 -4.66 -1.05
C ARG A 106 12.88 -5.31 -2.44
N THR A 107 12.51 -4.60 -3.48
CA THR A 107 12.62 -5.06 -4.87
C THR A 107 13.74 -4.32 -5.59
N LEU A 108 14.40 -4.95 -6.57
CA LEU A 108 15.49 -4.40 -7.37
C LEU A 108 16.63 -3.78 -6.52
N ASP A 109 17.11 -4.51 -5.54
CA ASP A 109 18.17 -4.07 -4.63
C ASP A 109 19.55 -4.18 -5.29
N GLY A 110 19.80 -3.38 -6.33
CA GLY A 110 21.04 -3.39 -7.10
C GLY A 110 21.26 -4.66 -7.95
N THR A 111 20.23 -5.47 -8.13
CA THR A 111 20.24 -6.70 -8.94
C THR A 111 18.97 -6.75 -9.78
N PHE A 112 18.99 -7.52 -10.89
CA PHE A 112 17.77 -7.85 -11.65
C PHE A 112 16.84 -8.80 -10.87
N GLY A 113 16.63 -8.55 -9.61
CA GLY A 113 15.69 -9.28 -8.77
C GLY A 113 14.30 -8.69 -8.92
N VAL A 114 13.56 -9.12 -9.94
CA VAL A 114 12.16 -8.74 -10.15
C VAL A 114 11.24 -9.59 -9.29
N LEU A 115 10.11 -9.02 -8.90
CA LEU A 115 9.09 -9.72 -8.14
C LEU A 115 8.51 -10.90 -8.95
N GLY A 116 8.75 -12.13 -8.50
CA GLY A 116 8.36 -13.34 -9.24
C GLY A 116 9.16 -13.58 -10.51
N GLY A 117 10.26 -12.90 -10.68
CA GLY A 117 11.02 -12.86 -11.92
C GLY A 117 12.43 -13.45 -11.84
N TRP A 118 13.30 -13.00 -12.65
CA TRP A 118 14.50 -13.57 -13.19
C TRP A 118 15.76 -13.37 -12.33
N LYS A 119 16.56 -14.42 -12.13
CA LYS A 119 17.94 -14.33 -11.61
C LYS A 119 18.89 -14.12 -12.78
N GLY A 120 19.55 -12.99 -12.84
CA GLY A 120 20.44 -12.48 -13.90
C GLY A 120 21.56 -13.37 -14.44
N LYS A 121 21.29 -14.65 -14.71
CA LYS A 121 22.09 -15.49 -15.59
C LYS A 121 21.17 -16.16 -16.60
N ARG A 122 21.41 -15.88 -17.86
CA ARG A 122 20.84 -16.59 -19.02
C ARG A 122 21.30 -18.06 -19.02
N GLU A 123 20.88 -18.84 -18.05
CA GLU A 123 21.02 -20.29 -18.14
C GLU A 123 19.67 -20.91 -18.46
N LYS A 124 19.68 -21.85 -19.37
CA LYS A 124 18.63 -22.44 -20.19
C LYS A 124 17.38 -23.01 -19.50
N LYS A 125 17.07 -22.73 -18.26
CA LYS A 125 15.84 -23.15 -17.56
C LYS A 125 15.41 -22.12 -16.53
N ASP A 126 14.23 -21.53 -16.72
CA ASP A 126 13.28 -20.94 -15.76
C ASP A 126 13.79 -20.54 -14.36
N HIS A 127 14.87 -19.77 -14.28
CA HIS A 127 15.37 -19.26 -12.99
C HIS A 127 14.62 -18.00 -12.60
N PHE A 128 13.40 -18.15 -12.12
CA PHE A 128 12.65 -17.06 -11.48
C PHE A 128 13.21 -16.81 -10.09
N CYS A 129 13.68 -15.60 -9.85
CA CYS A 129 13.96 -15.14 -8.50
C CYS A 129 12.64 -14.71 -7.86
N ILE A 130 12.18 -15.44 -6.88
CA ILE A 130 11.18 -14.95 -5.94
C ILE A 130 11.88 -13.91 -5.07
N ALA A 131 11.30 -12.70 -4.95
CA ALA A 131 11.81 -11.70 -4.03
C ALA A 131 11.96 -12.32 -2.62
N HIS A 132 13.08 -12.05 -1.97
CA HIS A 132 13.31 -12.57 -0.63
C HIS A 132 12.40 -11.85 0.37
N ILE A 133 11.32 -12.51 0.79
CA ILE A 133 10.39 -11.97 1.78
C ILE A 133 11.10 -11.85 3.12
N ARG A 134 11.18 -10.62 3.64
CA ARG A 134 11.70 -10.32 4.97
C ARG A 134 10.66 -10.66 6.03
N LYS A 135 11.07 -10.71 7.29
CA LYS A 135 10.15 -10.94 8.41
C LYS A 135 9.12 -9.84 8.53
N GLY A 136 7.91 -10.25 8.90
CA GLY A 136 6.89 -9.38 9.47
C GLY A 136 6.92 -9.37 11.00
N ILE A 137 5.99 -8.64 11.59
CA ILE A 137 5.87 -8.51 13.06
C ILE A 137 5.04 -9.65 13.68
N PHE A 138 4.54 -10.60 12.89
CA PHE A 138 3.71 -11.70 13.36
C PHE A 138 4.36 -13.08 13.19
N ALA A 139 4.01 -13.97 14.11
CA ALA A 139 4.41 -15.37 14.09
C ALA A 139 3.21 -16.27 14.41
N SER A 140 3.19 -17.47 13.83
CA SER A 140 2.08 -18.43 14.00
C SER A 140 1.96 -18.98 15.44
N ASN A 141 3.03 -18.93 16.23
CA ASN A 141 3.03 -19.24 17.66
C ASN A 141 2.70 -18.03 18.55
N GLY A 142 2.31 -16.88 17.96
CA GLY A 142 1.86 -15.70 18.65
C GLY A 142 2.93 -14.78 19.23
N VAL A 143 4.24 -15.13 19.13
CA VAL A 143 5.34 -14.34 19.69
C VAL A 143 6.41 -14.09 18.63
N SER A 144 6.75 -12.82 18.43
CA SER A 144 7.82 -12.41 17.50
C SER A 144 8.79 -11.41 18.14
N GLU A 145 9.99 -11.36 17.60
CA GLU A 145 11.02 -10.41 18.01
C GLU A 145 11.55 -9.67 16.78
N ILE A 146 11.64 -8.34 16.87
CA ILE A 146 12.22 -7.46 15.87
C ILE A 146 13.49 -6.84 16.43
N ASP A 147 14.59 -7.02 15.72
CA ASP A 147 15.89 -6.42 16.03
C ASP A 147 16.03 -5.06 15.31
N ASP A 148 16.02 -3.99 16.08
CA ASP A 148 16.15 -2.59 15.62
C ASP A 148 17.58 -2.05 15.83
N SER A 149 18.53 -2.90 16.24
CA SER A 149 19.90 -2.48 16.61
C SER A 149 20.67 -1.80 15.47
N SER A 150 20.33 -2.12 14.21
CA SER A 150 20.98 -1.55 13.03
C SER A 150 20.29 -0.31 12.46
N SER A 151 19.12 0.05 12.95
CA SER A 151 18.39 1.22 12.48
C SER A 151 19.12 2.52 12.79
N VAL A 152 19.06 3.48 11.86
CA VAL A 152 19.53 4.84 12.10
C VAL A 152 18.67 5.53 13.14
N LEU A 153 19.25 6.50 13.82
CA LEU A 153 18.57 7.37 14.78
C LEU A 153 18.15 8.68 14.11
N LEU A 154 17.00 9.16 14.47
CA LEU A 154 16.46 10.45 14.04
C LEU A 154 16.70 11.49 15.14
N ASN A 155 17.38 12.56 14.79
CA ASN A 155 17.59 13.69 15.67
C ASN A 155 16.36 14.63 15.65
N THR A 156 16.20 15.41 16.71
CA THR A 156 15.08 16.37 16.82
C THR A 156 15.10 17.46 15.75
N ASP A 157 16.26 17.77 15.17
CA ASP A 157 16.42 18.70 14.05
C ASP A 157 16.04 18.07 12.69
N GLY A 158 15.66 16.80 12.66
CA GLY A 158 15.33 16.07 11.45
C GLY A 158 16.50 15.46 10.71
N SER A 159 17.74 15.64 11.21
CA SER A 159 18.90 14.94 10.69
C SER A 159 18.94 13.47 11.17
N VAL A 160 19.74 12.66 10.49
CA VAL A 160 19.93 11.25 10.85
C VAL A 160 21.34 11.01 11.34
N CYS A 161 21.50 10.06 12.27
CA CYS A 161 22.81 9.61 12.71
C CYS A 161 22.83 8.09 12.91
N VAL A 162 24.02 7.50 12.83
CA VAL A 162 24.22 6.08 13.11
C VAL A 162 24.22 5.81 14.61
N ARG A 163 23.80 4.62 14.99
CA ARG A 163 23.93 4.16 16.38
C ARG A 163 25.40 3.95 16.78
N PRO A 164 25.74 4.13 18.06
CA PRO A 164 27.00 3.66 18.58
C PRO A 164 27.17 2.15 18.32
N ALA A 165 28.40 1.72 18.10
CA ALA A 165 28.69 0.31 17.89
C ALA A 165 28.34 -0.53 19.15
N ALA A 166 27.94 -1.80 18.92
CA ALA A 166 27.69 -2.82 19.95
C ALA A 166 26.48 -2.59 20.87
N CYS A 167 25.51 -1.73 20.55
CA CYS A 167 24.25 -1.68 21.27
C CYS A 167 23.24 -2.68 20.68
N VAL A 168 22.41 -3.27 21.54
CA VAL A 168 21.26 -4.09 21.18
C VAL A 168 19.99 -3.31 21.48
N ASP A 169 19.03 -3.35 20.56
CA ASP A 169 17.70 -2.76 20.70
C ASP A 169 16.67 -3.68 20.03
N LYS A 170 15.86 -4.34 20.83
CA LYS A 170 14.91 -5.36 20.36
C LYS A 170 13.51 -5.06 20.85
N TYR A 171 12.53 -5.41 20.06
CA TYR A 171 11.11 -5.34 20.40
C TYR A 171 10.52 -6.75 20.39
N LEU A 172 9.92 -7.14 21.51
CA LEU A 172 9.21 -8.41 21.68
C LEU A 172 7.71 -8.12 21.60
N PHE A 173 7.02 -8.85 20.71
CA PHE A 173 5.60 -8.75 20.48
C PHE A 173 4.90 -10.06 20.84
N ALA A 174 3.85 -9.99 21.67
CA ALA A 174 3.10 -11.14 22.18
C ALA A 174 1.61 -10.99 21.87
N PHE A 175 1.25 -10.97 20.57
CA PHE A 175 -0.11 -10.72 20.13
C PHE A 175 -0.99 -11.98 20.04
N GLY A 176 -0.40 -13.19 20.18
CA GLY A 176 -1.15 -14.41 19.91
C GLY A 176 -1.65 -14.46 18.47
N LYS A 177 -2.97 -14.67 18.30
CA LYS A 177 -3.66 -14.62 16.99
C LYS A 177 -4.45 -13.31 16.79
N ASP A 178 -4.27 -12.30 17.64
CA ASP A 178 -4.89 -10.98 17.50
C ASP A 178 -4.06 -10.09 16.55
N TYR A 179 -4.15 -10.38 15.26
CA TYR A 179 -3.36 -9.69 14.23
C TYR A 179 -3.76 -8.22 14.05
N LEU A 180 -5.06 -7.91 14.11
CA LEU A 180 -5.54 -6.52 13.96
C LEU A 180 -5.19 -5.67 15.17
N GLY A 181 -5.37 -6.19 16.40
CA GLY A 181 -4.92 -5.52 17.62
C GLY A 181 -3.40 -5.32 17.60
N GLY A 182 -2.64 -6.31 17.12
CA GLY A 182 -1.19 -6.22 16.96
C GLY A 182 -0.75 -5.17 15.95
N LEU A 183 -1.45 -5.02 14.82
CA LEU A 183 -1.17 -3.95 13.85
C LEU A 183 -1.46 -2.57 14.39
N LYS A 184 -2.58 -2.40 15.08
CA LYS A 184 -2.93 -1.13 15.72
C LYS A 184 -1.84 -0.71 16.72
N GLU A 185 -1.36 -1.64 17.53
CA GLU A 185 -0.28 -1.39 18.48
C GLU A 185 1.05 -1.11 17.77
N PHE A 186 1.37 -1.86 16.73
CA PHE A 186 2.54 -1.61 15.89
C PHE A 186 2.50 -0.21 15.26
N TYR A 187 1.36 0.24 14.75
CA TYR A 187 1.22 1.60 14.21
C TYR A 187 1.34 2.66 15.31
N SER A 188 0.86 2.39 16.52
CA SER A 188 1.07 3.29 17.67
C SER A 188 2.56 3.44 17.99
N LEU A 189 3.32 2.35 17.94
CA LEU A 189 4.78 2.36 18.14
C LEU A 189 5.53 2.99 16.97
N SER A 190 5.20 2.56 15.74
CA SER A 190 5.98 2.88 14.54
C SER A 190 5.50 4.12 13.79
N GLY A 191 4.36 4.69 14.17
CA GLY A 191 3.63 5.74 13.45
C GLY A 191 2.62 5.16 12.47
N PHE A 192 1.52 5.85 12.27
CA PHE A 192 0.47 5.44 11.33
C PHE A 192 0.86 5.75 9.88
N THR A 193 0.29 5.02 8.95
CA THR A 193 0.29 5.41 7.54
C THR A 193 -0.62 6.64 7.35
N PRO A 194 -0.29 7.62 6.50
CA PRO A 194 -1.16 8.76 6.27
C PRO A 194 -2.43 8.35 5.50
N VAL A 195 -3.47 9.17 5.60
CA VAL A 195 -4.63 9.05 4.71
C VAL A 195 -4.21 9.47 3.30
N LEU A 196 -4.36 8.56 2.34
CA LEU A 196 -4.01 8.82 0.95
C LEU A 196 -5.06 9.73 0.27
N PRO A 197 -4.66 10.59 -0.67
CA PRO A 197 -5.61 11.29 -1.53
C PRO A 197 -6.47 10.30 -2.33
N LYS A 198 -7.73 10.66 -2.61
CA LYS A 198 -8.68 9.80 -3.34
C LYS A 198 -8.15 9.36 -4.71
N TYR A 199 -7.45 10.25 -5.42
CA TYR A 199 -6.95 9.97 -6.76
C TYR A 199 -5.99 8.78 -6.83
N VAL A 200 -5.23 8.48 -5.77
CA VAL A 200 -4.32 7.31 -5.80
C VAL A 200 -5.04 5.97 -5.79
N LEU A 201 -6.31 5.94 -5.40
CA LEU A 201 -7.12 4.73 -5.27
C LEU A 201 -7.81 4.31 -6.57
N GLY A 202 -7.88 5.19 -7.58
CA GLY A 202 -8.46 4.92 -8.89
C GLY A 202 -7.52 4.17 -9.83
N ASN A 203 -7.72 4.36 -11.14
CA ASN A 203 -6.87 3.75 -12.16
C ASN A 203 -5.74 4.71 -12.54
N TRP A 204 -4.54 4.19 -12.69
CA TRP A 204 -3.38 4.94 -13.15
C TRP A 204 -2.98 4.45 -14.54
N TRP A 205 -2.61 5.41 -15.39
CA TRP A 205 -1.86 5.10 -16.59
C TRP A 205 -0.36 5.30 -16.35
N SER A 206 0.45 4.33 -16.78
CA SER A 206 1.90 4.37 -16.66
C SER A 206 2.55 3.50 -17.73
N ARG A 207 3.60 4.01 -18.38
CA ARG A 207 4.39 3.25 -19.34
C ARG A 207 5.80 3.83 -19.52
N TYR A 208 6.81 2.99 -19.50
CA TYR A 208 8.16 3.35 -19.93
C TYR A 208 8.20 3.42 -21.46
N HIS A 209 8.00 4.60 -21.98
CA HIS A 209 7.94 4.94 -23.40
C HIS A 209 8.20 6.43 -23.58
N ALA A 210 9.04 6.77 -24.56
CA ALA A 210 9.33 8.18 -24.91
C ALA A 210 8.15 8.81 -25.65
N TYR A 211 7.10 9.17 -24.90
CA TYR A 211 5.96 9.92 -25.42
C TYR A 211 6.35 11.36 -25.74
N THR A 212 5.83 11.90 -26.84
CA THR A 212 5.66 13.34 -26.95
C THR A 212 4.46 13.79 -26.10
N ASP A 213 4.41 15.07 -25.74
CA ASP A 213 3.26 15.70 -25.07
C ASP A 213 1.96 15.40 -25.82
N LYS A 214 1.97 15.58 -27.16
CA LYS A 214 0.82 15.32 -28.02
C LYS A 214 0.36 13.87 -27.98
N GLU A 215 1.26 12.90 -28.16
CA GLU A 215 0.93 11.46 -28.10
C GLU A 215 0.35 11.07 -26.74
N TYR A 216 0.88 11.65 -25.66
CA TYR A 216 0.36 11.38 -24.33
C TYR A 216 -1.04 11.94 -24.11
N LEU A 217 -1.31 13.17 -24.59
CA LEU A 217 -2.64 13.79 -24.50
C LEU A 217 -3.66 13.06 -25.38
N GLU A 218 -3.30 12.67 -26.62
CA GLU A 218 -4.14 11.85 -27.51
C GLU A 218 -4.48 10.48 -26.86
N LEU A 219 -3.56 9.91 -26.09
CA LEU A 219 -3.83 8.71 -25.33
C LEU A 219 -4.83 8.95 -24.21
N MET A 220 -4.75 10.09 -23.49
CA MET A 220 -5.74 10.46 -22.47
C MET A 220 -7.12 10.68 -23.09
N ASP A 221 -7.21 11.36 -24.25
CA ASP A 221 -8.45 11.51 -25.01
C ASP A 221 -9.07 10.14 -25.32
N LYS A 222 -8.26 9.18 -25.75
CA LYS A 222 -8.75 7.84 -26.07
C LYS A 222 -9.29 7.06 -24.85
N PHE A 223 -8.69 7.22 -23.67
CA PHE A 223 -9.26 6.67 -22.44
C PHE A 223 -10.61 7.31 -22.09
N GLU A 224 -10.75 8.62 -22.28
CA GLU A 224 -12.01 9.33 -22.07
C GLU A 224 -13.09 8.90 -23.07
N ASP A 225 -12.77 8.80 -24.37
CA ASP A 225 -13.66 8.33 -25.43
C ASP A 225 -14.17 6.90 -25.17
N LYS A 226 -13.35 6.06 -24.60
CA LYS A 226 -13.67 4.68 -24.19
C LYS A 226 -14.42 4.60 -22.85
N ASN A 227 -14.67 5.73 -22.18
CA ASN A 227 -15.24 5.79 -20.83
C ASN A 227 -14.46 4.93 -19.82
N VAL A 228 -13.13 4.89 -19.93
CA VAL A 228 -12.23 4.25 -18.95
C VAL A 228 -11.65 5.34 -18.06
N PRO A 229 -12.17 5.51 -16.84
CA PRO A 229 -11.73 6.61 -15.97
C PRO A 229 -10.31 6.39 -15.48
N LEU A 230 -9.49 7.43 -15.56
CA LEU A 230 -8.16 7.50 -14.97
C LEU A 230 -8.16 8.57 -13.88
N THR A 231 -7.27 8.41 -12.90
CA THR A 231 -7.10 9.37 -11.81
C THR A 231 -5.65 9.85 -11.66
N VAL A 232 -4.70 9.11 -12.23
CA VAL A 232 -3.27 9.47 -12.21
C VAL A 232 -2.64 9.26 -13.59
N ALA A 233 -1.95 10.29 -14.06
CA ALA A 233 -1.05 10.27 -15.20
C ALA A 233 0.39 10.09 -14.69
N THR A 234 1.02 8.97 -15.04
CA THR A 234 2.41 8.70 -14.67
C THR A 234 3.32 8.91 -15.87
N ILE A 235 4.35 9.74 -15.71
CA ILE A 235 5.32 10.04 -16.74
C ILE A 235 6.63 9.39 -16.31
N ASP A 236 7.10 8.43 -17.11
CA ASP A 236 8.34 7.69 -16.85
C ASP A 236 9.56 8.50 -17.26
N MET A 237 10.76 7.97 -17.06
CA MET A 237 12.03 8.70 -17.10
C MET A 237 12.31 9.49 -18.37
N ASP A 238 11.66 9.19 -19.50
CA ASP A 238 11.84 9.94 -20.75
C ASP A 238 11.27 11.38 -20.70
N TRP A 239 10.69 11.82 -19.57
CA TRP A 239 10.32 13.22 -19.39
C TRP A 239 11.53 14.15 -19.33
N HIS A 240 12.69 13.64 -18.88
CA HIS A 240 13.94 14.37 -18.82
C HIS A 240 14.93 13.91 -19.91
N ILE A 241 16.05 14.61 -20.02
CA ILE A 241 17.10 14.32 -21.02
C ILE A 241 17.68 12.91 -20.75
N VAL A 242 17.39 11.96 -21.65
CA VAL A 242 17.86 10.57 -21.60
C VAL A 242 18.86 10.27 -22.71
N GLY A 243 18.53 10.59 -23.95
CA GLY A 243 19.30 10.25 -25.13
C GLY A 243 20.44 11.21 -25.48
N ASN A 244 20.26 12.48 -25.15
CA ASN A 244 21.14 13.58 -25.55
C ASN A 244 22.12 14.01 -24.47
N VAL A 245 22.49 13.10 -23.55
CA VAL A 245 23.45 13.41 -22.48
C VAL A 245 24.85 13.66 -23.06
N PRO A 246 25.52 14.78 -22.74
CA PRO A 246 26.87 15.06 -23.19
C PRO A 246 27.85 13.94 -22.81
N LYS A 247 28.73 13.56 -23.74
CA LYS A 247 29.66 12.43 -23.56
C LYS A 247 30.69 12.64 -22.45
N ASP A 248 30.99 13.90 -22.12
CA ASP A 248 31.91 14.30 -21.06
C ASP A 248 31.21 14.45 -19.69
N ALA A 249 29.89 14.22 -19.62
CA ALA A 249 29.15 14.26 -18.36
C ALA A 249 29.46 13.04 -17.51
N GLU A 250 29.96 13.25 -16.30
CA GLU A 250 30.21 12.16 -15.35
C GLU A 250 28.90 11.51 -14.88
N TYR A 251 28.90 10.18 -14.75
CA TYR A 251 27.80 9.41 -14.17
C TYR A 251 28.32 8.17 -13.45
N LYS A 252 27.57 7.71 -12.46
CA LYS A 252 27.94 6.56 -11.59
C LYS A 252 26.98 5.39 -11.71
N SER A 253 25.91 5.54 -12.49
CA SER A 253 24.92 4.48 -12.68
C SER A 253 25.44 3.41 -13.63
N PHE A 254 25.22 2.15 -13.26
CA PHE A 254 25.47 1.03 -14.17
C PHE A 254 24.45 0.94 -15.32
N GLN A 255 23.35 1.69 -15.22
CA GLN A 255 22.26 1.71 -16.19
C GLN A 255 22.53 2.65 -17.37
N GLY A 256 23.47 3.57 -17.25
CA GLY A 256 23.87 4.50 -18.29
C GLY A 256 23.68 5.97 -17.95
N ALA A 257 24.17 6.84 -18.81
CA ALA A 257 24.27 8.29 -18.55
C ALA A 257 22.92 9.00 -18.44
N GLY A 258 21.89 8.53 -19.10
CA GLY A 258 20.57 9.15 -19.14
C GLY A 258 19.59 8.73 -18.02
N TRP A 259 19.99 7.91 -17.07
CA TRP A 259 19.09 7.46 -16.02
C TRP A 259 18.74 8.55 -15.00
N THR A 260 19.68 9.39 -14.63
CA THR A 260 19.41 10.54 -13.77
C THR A 260 19.22 11.78 -14.63
N GLY A 261 18.17 12.57 -14.36
CA GLY A 261 17.91 13.84 -15.04
C GLY A 261 16.85 14.64 -14.30
N TYR A 262 16.87 15.95 -14.53
CA TYR A 262 15.97 16.90 -13.91
C TYR A 262 15.46 17.98 -14.89
N THR A 263 15.96 18.00 -16.11
CA THR A 263 15.58 18.95 -17.16
C THR A 263 14.64 18.28 -18.14
N PHE A 264 13.48 18.86 -18.40
CA PHE A 264 12.55 18.36 -19.41
C PHE A 264 13.24 18.19 -20.79
N GLU A 265 12.97 17.05 -21.44
CA GLU A 265 13.40 16.83 -22.82
C GLU A 265 12.51 17.66 -23.76
N LYS A 266 13.05 18.78 -24.25
CA LYS A 266 12.27 19.76 -25.03
C LYS A 266 11.83 19.27 -26.41
N GLU A 267 12.49 18.26 -26.95
CA GLU A 267 12.05 17.61 -28.21
C GLU A 267 10.75 16.83 -27.99
N LEU A 268 10.55 16.26 -26.81
CA LEU A 268 9.34 15.51 -26.44
C LEU A 268 8.28 16.43 -25.80
N PHE A 269 8.70 17.38 -24.97
CA PHE A 269 7.83 18.30 -24.21
C PHE A 269 8.24 19.74 -24.48
N PRO A 270 7.87 20.33 -25.62
CA PRO A 270 8.25 21.72 -25.97
C PRO A 270 7.61 22.75 -25.04
N ASP A 271 6.43 22.50 -24.47
CA ASP A 271 5.76 23.29 -23.45
C ASP A 271 5.39 22.41 -22.23
N PRO A 272 6.33 22.13 -21.32
CA PRO A 272 6.06 21.29 -20.18
C PRO A 272 4.96 21.80 -19.25
N VAL A 273 4.90 23.12 -19.05
CA VAL A 273 3.90 23.75 -18.18
C VAL A 273 2.50 23.60 -18.77
N GLY A 274 2.32 23.90 -20.05
CA GLY A 274 1.06 23.70 -20.74
C GLY A 274 0.61 22.23 -20.75
N PHE A 275 1.56 21.30 -20.93
CA PHE A 275 1.29 19.87 -20.84
C PHE A 275 0.78 19.44 -19.45
N LEU A 276 1.47 19.84 -18.38
CA LEU A 276 1.05 19.52 -17.01
C LEU A 276 -0.32 20.13 -16.67
N GLN A 277 -0.55 21.38 -17.05
CA GLN A 277 -1.83 22.06 -16.85
C GLN A 277 -2.98 21.38 -17.63
N ASN A 278 -2.72 20.87 -18.83
CA ASN A 278 -3.71 20.11 -19.59
C ASN A 278 -4.11 18.82 -18.85
N LEU A 279 -3.14 18.07 -18.30
CA LEU A 279 -3.44 16.89 -17.48
C LEU A 279 -4.27 17.25 -16.24
N LYS A 280 -3.94 18.36 -15.58
CA LYS A 280 -4.69 18.86 -14.41
C LYS A 280 -6.13 19.23 -14.78
N SER A 281 -6.35 19.85 -15.93
CA SER A 281 -7.70 20.21 -16.40
C SER A 281 -8.62 19.01 -16.66
N ARG A 282 -8.03 17.80 -16.81
CA ARG A 282 -8.73 16.51 -16.94
C ARG A 282 -8.97 15.82 -15.58
N ASN A 283 -8.74 16.49 -14.47
CA ASN A 283 -8.76 15.93 -13.10
C ASN A 283 -7.75 14.79 -12.88
N LEU A 284 -6.64 14.78 -13.60
CA LEU A 284 -5.57 13.83 -13.39
C LEU A 284 -4.53 14.36 -12.40
N ALA A 285 -4.19 13.59 -11.41
CA ALA A 285 -2.97 13.81 -10.64
C ALA A 285 -1.76 13.36 -11.46
N VAL A 286 -0.64 14.06 -11.30
CA VAL A 286 0.56 13.82 -12.10
C VAL A 286 1.71 13.34 -11.21
N THR A 287 2.39 12.28 -11.62
CA THR A 287 3.63 11.82 -11.00
C THR A 287 4.70 11.58 -12.06
N MET A 288 5.93 11.98 -11.74
CA MET A 288 7.09 11.82 -12.62
C MET A 288 8.16 10.95 -11.97
N ASN A 289 8.85 10.14 -12.79
CA ASN A 289 9.87 9.19 -12.37
C ASN A 289 11.19 9.90 -12.03
N LEU A 290 11.88 9.41 -10.99
CA LEU A 290 13.17 9.91 -10.53
C LEU A 290 14.17 8.77 -10.31
N HIS A 291 15.39 8.96 -10.83
CA HIS A 291 16.58 8.13 -10.55
C HIS A 291 17.73 9.03 -10.06
N PRO A 292 17.76 9.50 -8.81
CA PRO A 292 18.63 10.61 -8.39
C PRO A 292 20.12 10.27 -8.20
N ARG A 293 20.55 9.03 -8.42
CA ARG A 293 21.86 8.48 -8.09
C ARG A 293 23.05 9.31 -8.56
N ASP A 294 23.01 9.78 -9.80
CA ASP A 294 24.18 10.42 -10.43
C ASP A 294 24.30 11.92 -10.07
N GLY A 295 23.42 12.41 -9.21
CA GLY A 295 23.44 13.80 -8.78
C GLY A 295 23.01 14.77 -9.87
N VAL A 296 23.45 16.05 -9.79
CA VAL A 296 23.08 17.08 -10.75
C VAL A 296 24.28 17.44 -11.60
N ARG A 297 24.17 17.27 -12.91
CA ARG A 297 25.27 17.42 -13.86
C ARG A 297 25.19 18.74 -14.59
N TYR A 298 26.31 19.23 -15.09
CA TYR A 298 26.49 20.58 -15.61
C TYR A 298 25.55 20.98 -16.76
N PHE A 299 25.00 20.03 -17.50
CA PHE A 299 24.07 20.28 -18.61
C PHE A 299 22.61 20.44 -18.20
N GLU A 300 22.28 20.12 -16.92
CA GLU A 300 20.96 20.33 -16.39
C GLU A 300 20.66 21.84 -16.22
N GLU A 301 19.45 22.28 -16.54
CA GLU A 301 19.06 23.69 -16.41
C GLU A 301 19.21 24.18 -14.97
N GLN A 302 18.96 23.31 -13.98
CA GLN A 302 19.05 23.63 -12.56
C GLN A 302 20.47 23.56 -11.98
N TYR A 303 21.44 23.07 -12.76
CA TYR A 303 22.81 22.86 -12.28
C TYR A 303 23.48 24.10 -11.69
N PRO A 304 23.44 25.30 -12.33
CA PRO A 304 24.11 26.45 -11.79
C PRO A 304 23.67 26.84 -10.37
N ASP A 305 22.37 26.71 -10.09
CA ASP A 305 21.80 27.04 -8.79
C ASP A 305 22.12 25.94 -7.76
N MET A 306 22.02 24.67 -8.15
CA MET A 306 22.42 23.54 -7.32
C MET A 306 23.91 23.59 -6.95
N ALA A 307 24.77 23.87 -7.92
CA ALA A 307 26.21 23.99 -7.70
C ALA A 307 26.53 25.11 -6.67
N ARG A 308 25.95 26.28 -6.86
CA ARG A 308 26.11 27.41 -5.92
C ARG A 308 25.62 27.07 -4.53
N ALA A 309 24.44 26.49 -4.41
CA ALA A 309 23.85 26.08 -3.13
C ALA A 309 24.72 25.06 -2.37
N CYS A 310 25.42 24.18 -3.12
CA CYS A 310 26.35 23.22 -2.56
C CYS A 310 27.80 23.70 -2.44
N GLY A 311 28.08 24.97 -2.70
CA GLY A 311 29.41 25.56 -2.60
C GLY A 311 30.37 25.11 -3.71
N ILE A 312 29.85 24.78 -4.89
CA ILE A 312 30.62 24.42 -6.10
C ILE A 312 30.53 25.60 -7.07
N ASP A 313 31.69 26.01 -7.63
CA ASP A 313 31.70 26.96 -8.74
C ASP A 313 31.13 26.29 -10.02
N PRO A 314 30.02 26.81 -10.59
CA PRO A 314 29.41 26.24 -11.78
C PRO A 314 30.34 26.19 -13.00
N GLN A 315 31.32 27.09 -13.08
CA GLN A 315 32.30 27.14 -14.19
C GLN A 315 33.18 25.86 -14.24
N THR A 316 33.32 25.18 -13.09
CA THR A 316 34.12 23.95 -13.03
C THR A 316 33.44 22.74 -13.68
N LYS A 317 32.13 22.82 -13.98
CA LYS A 317 31.31 21.73 -14.48
C LYS A 317 31.33 20.47 -13.59
N ARG A 318 31.79 20.57 -12.35
CA ARG A 318 31.85 19.45 -11.41
C ARG A 318 30.45 19.02 -11.01
N THR A 319 30.15 17.73 -11.12
CA THR A 319 28.86 17.17 -10.70
C THR A 319 28.56 17.48 -9.24
N VAL A 320 27.35 17.93 -8.96
CA VAL A 320 26.82 18.02 -7.59
C VAL A 320 26.40 16.61 -7.17
N GLU A 321 27.21 15.97 -6.32
CA GLU A 321 26.96 14.58 -5.90
C GLU A 321 25.68 14.45 -5.08
N PHE A 322 24.92 13.38 -5.34
CA PHE A 322 23.74 13.02 -4.56
C PHE A 322 24.14 12.67 -3.12
N ASP A 323 23.68 13.45 -2.16
CA ASP A 323 23.89 13.20 -0.73
C ASP A 323 22.82 13.87 0.16
N LEU A 324 21.72 13.19 0.44
CA LEU A 324 20.67 13.72 1.33
C LEU A 324 21.10 13.83 2.82
N THR A 325 22.27 13.34 3.19
CA THR A 325 22.82 13.56 4.54
C THR A 325 23.44 14.95 4.70
N ASP A 326 23.90 15.58 3.59
CA ASP A 326 24.32 16.99 3.57
C ASP A 326 23.07 17.89 3.55
N GLU A 327 22.94 18.75 4.56
CA GLU A 327 21.79 19.65 4.70
C GLU A 327 21.67 20.64 3.53
N ARG A 328 22.78 21.14 3.00
CA ARG A 328 22.79 22.07 1.87
C ARG A 328 22.26 21.41 0.62
N PHE A 329 22.79 20.19 0.31
CA PHE A 329 22.29 19.41 -0.81
C PHE A 329 20.80 19.08 -0.62
N ARG A 330 20.40 18.60 0.55
CA ARG A 330 19.02 18.20 0.85
C ARG A 330 18.03 19.36 0.65
N ASN A 331 18.34 20.55 1.16
CA ASN A 331 17.46 21.71 0.98
C ASN A 331 17.39 22.14 -0.49
N ALA A 332 18.53 22.25 -1.16
CA ALA A 332 18.60 22.61 -2.57
C ALA A 332 17.91 21.55 -3.47
N TYR A 333 18.01 20.27 -3.14
CA TYR A 333 17.37 19.17 -3.85
C TYR A 333 15.86 19.36 -3.96
N PHE A 334 15.19 19.74 -2.87
CA PHE A 334 13.77 20.01 -2.90
C PHE A 334 13.44 21.38 -3.49
N ASP A 335 14.12 22.43 -3.04
CA ASP A 335 13.79 23.82 -3.41
C ASP A 335 14.05 24.13 -4.89
N ILE A 336 15.08 23.53 -5.48
CA ILE A 336 15.52 23.82 -6.85
C ILE A 336 15.05 22.76 -7.85
N LEU A 337 15.07 21.45 -7.48
CA LEU A 337 14.79 20.38 -8.43
C LEU A 337 13.33 19.91 -8.42
N HIS A 338 12.57 20.13 -7.33
CA HIS A 338 11.22 19.55 -7.17
C HIS A 338 10.12 20.60 -7.07
N HIS A 339 10.24 21.60 -6.18
CA HIS A 339 9.19 22.58 -5.95
C HIS A 339 8.77 23.38 -7.19
N PRO A 340 9.66 23.74 -8.13
CA PRO A 340 9.22 24.38 -9.36
C PRO A 340 8.24 23.52 -10.15
N TYR A 341 8.53 22.23 -10.33
CA TYR A 341 7.65 21.29 -11.05
C TYR A 341 6.35 20.98 -10.30
N GLU A 342 6.39 20.94 -8.96
CA GLU A 342 5.18 20.81 -8.14
C GLU A 342 4.27 22.03 -8.30
N LYS A 343 4.84 23.23 -8.40
CA LYS A 343 4.09 24.46 -8.69
C LYS A 343 3.46 24.42 -10.08
N ASP A 344 4.14 23.81 -11.06
CA ASP A 344 3.66 23.68 -12.44
C ASP A 344 2.60 22.60 -12.62
N GLY A 345 2.44 21.67 -11.66
CA GLY A 345 1.36 20.68 -11.69
C GLY A 345 1.71 19.25 -11.30
N VAL A 346 2.95 18.97 -10.89
CA VAL A 346 3.33 17.64 -10.37
C VAL A 346 2.79 17.48 -8.95
N ASP A 347 1.99 16.43 -8.72
CA ASP A 347 1.34 16.19 -7.42
C ASP A 347 2.20 15.38 -6.47
N PHE A 348 3.01 14.45 -6.97
CA PHE A 348 3.92 13.62 -6.17
C PHE A 348 5.00 12.99 -7.04
N TRP A 349 6.00 12.35 -6.40
CA TRP A 349 7.17 11.82 -7.09
C TRP A 349 7.23 10.30 -7.08
N TRP A 350 7.64 9.71 -8.23
CA TRP A 350 7.97 8.31 -8.33
C TRP A 350 9.48 8.11 -8.19
N ILE A 351 9.90 7.59 -7.04
CA ILE A 351 11.31 7.37 -6.69
C ILE A 351 11.68 5.94 -7.04
N ASP A 352 12.31 5.76 -8.18
CA ASP A 352 12.75 4.46 -8.66
C ASP A 352 14.23 4.22 -8.31
N TRP A 353 14.49 3.97 -7.03
CA TRP A 353 15.84 3.70 -6.57
C TRP A 353 16.20 2.23 -6.72
N GLN A 354 17.20 1.93 -7.58
CA GLN A 354 17.68 0.59 -7.90
C GLN A 354 19.19 0.41 -7.61
N GLN A 355 19.85 1.37 -6.95
CA GLN A 355 21.31 1.47 -6.82
C GLN A 355 21.85 0.98 -5.48
N GLY A 356 21.12 0.03 -4.86
CA GLY A 356 21.56 -0.66 -3.64
C GLY A 356 21.39 0.15 -2.36
N THR A 357 22.06 -0.30 -1.29
CA THR A 357 21.87 0.16 0.09
C THR A 357 23.05 0.97 0.65
N LYS A 358 24.04 1.29 -0.18
CA LYS A 358 25.26 1.96 0.28
C LYS A 358 25.14 3.47 0.16
N SER A 359 25.44 4.20 1.23
CA SER A 359 25.60 5.65 1.28
C SER A 359 26.93 6.04 1.89
N LYS A 360 27.26 7.35 1.94
CA LYS A 360 28.42 7.87 2.66
C LYS A 360 28.34 7.58 4.17
N MET A 361 27.12 7.53 4.73
CA MET A 361 26.89 7.17 6.13
C MET A 361 26.72 5.66 6.25
N LYS A 362 27.66 4.98 6.94
CA LYS A 362 27.61 3.51 7.12
C LYS A 362 26.32 3.07 7.79
N GLY A 363 25.63 2.09 7.19
CA GLY A 363 24.37 1.53 7.69
C GLY A 363 23.12 2.31 7.31
N LEU A 364 23.25 3.47 6.64
CA LEU A 364 22.12 4.21 6.13
C LEU A 364 21.80 3.78 4.70
N ASP A 365 20.55 3.41 4.47
CA ASP A 365 20.00 3.09 3.16
C ASP A 365 19.52 4.37 2.45
N PRO A 366 20.07 4.73 1.28
CA PRO A 366 19.64 5.91 0.53
C PRO A 366 18.16 5.89 0.17
N LEU A 367 17.59 4.73 -0.14
CA LEU A 367 16.17 4.58 -0.44
C LEU A 367 15.29 4.95 0.75
N TRP A 368 15.65 4.50 1.95
CA TRP A 368 14.91 4.89 3.15
C TRP A 368 14.95 6.40 3.36
N LEU A 369 16.14 7.00 3.15
CA LEU A 369 16.32 8.45 3.33
C LEU A 369 15.52 9.27 2.29
N LEU A 370 15.51 8.82 1.03
CA LEU A 370 14.65 9.38 -0.02
C LEU A 370 13.18 9.33 0.39
N ASN A 371 12.69 8.15 0.80
CA ASN A 371 11.30 7.97 1.22
C ASN A 371 10.97 8.91 2.40
N HIS A 372 11.85 8.98 3.38
CA HIS A 372 11.66 9.80 4.57
C HIS A 372 11.55 11.29 4.23
N TYR A 373 12.54 11.84 3.54
CA TYR A 373 12.55 13.28 3.26
C TYR A 373 11.55 13.70 2.19
N HIS A 374 11.32 12.89 1.14
CA HIS A 374 10.27 13.20 0.16
C HIS A 374 8.88 13.23 0.80
N THR A 375 8.57 12.27 1.69
CA THR A 375 7.29 12.26 2.40
C THR A 375 7.14 13.46 3.33
N LEU A 376 8.18 13.84 4.05
CA LEU A 376 8.13 15.02 4.92
C LEU A 376 8.03 16.32 4.12
N ASP A 377 8.72 16.40 2.99
CA ASP A 377 8.73 17.59 2.15
C ASP A 377 7.40 17.83 1.45
N ILE A 378 6.81 16.79 0.85
CA ILE A 378 5.51 16.92 0.18
C ILE A 378 4.37 17.26 1.15
N ASN A 379 4.57 16.98 2.44
CA ASN A 379 3.62 17.33 3.51
C ASN A 379 3.90 18.70 4.15
N ARG A 380 4.81 19.51 3.60
CA ARG A 380 5.23 20.82 4.15
C ARG A 380 4.08 21.80 4.36
N ASP A 381 3.07 21.74 3.50
CA ASP A 381 1.91 22.62 3.52
C ASP A 381 0.66 21.93 4.13
N GLY A 382 0.84 20.80 4.85
CA GLY A 382 -0.25 20.01 5.42
C GLY A 382 -1.01 19.18 4.40
N ASN A 383 -0.47 19.03 3.18
CA ASN A 383 -1.00 18.15 2.16
C ASN A 383 -0.83 16.69 2.59
N ARG A 384 -1.67 15.81 2.02
CA ARG A 384 -1.58 14.38 2.29
C ARG A 384 -0.33 13.80 1.65
N SER A 385 0.50 13.15 2.48
CA SER A 385 1.78 12.60 2.05
C SER A 385 1.59 11.39 1.13
N VAL A 386 2.10 11.47 -0.09
CA VAL A 386 2.17 10.34 -1.01
C VAL A 386 3.45 10.40 -1.85
N ILE A 387 4.11 9.28 -2.00
CA ILE A 387 5.20 9.01 -2.93
C ILE A 387 4.96 7.66 -3.59
N LEU A 388 5.50 7.43 -4.76
CA LEU A 388 5.58 6.08 -5.33
C LEU A 388 7.04 5.63 -5.22
N SER A 389 7.33 4.63 -4.38
CA SER A 389 8.70 4.21 -4.11
C SER A 389 8.79 2.74 -3.72
N ARG A 390 9.98 2.25 -3.39
CA ARG A 390 10.22 0.86 -3.01
C ARG A 390 10.27 0.73 -1.49
N TYR A 391 9.99 -0.48 -0.99
CA TYR A 391 10.06 -0.80 0.43
C TYR A 391 11.50 -0.78 0.95
N ALA A 392 11.76 -0.04 2.01
CA ALA A 392 13.09 0.14 2.59
C ALA A 392 13.26 -0.45 4.02
N GLY A 393 12.34 -1.29 4.47
CA GLY A 393 12.37 -1.90 5.81
C GLY A 393 11.14 -1.60 6.65
N LEU A 394 11.04 -2.23 7.84
CA LEU A 394 9.97 -1.98 8.78
C LEU A 394 9.91 -0.49 9.16
N GLY A 395 8.71 0.06 9.23
CA GLY A 395 8.48 1.49 9.36
C GLY A 395 8.21 2.23 8.04
N SER A 396 8.47 1.60 6.88
CA SER A 396 8.22 2.21 5.56
C SER A 396 6.73 2.46 5.26
N HIS A 397 5.81 1.85 6.00
CA HIS A 397 4.37 2.12 5.85
C HIS A 397 3.99 3.59 6.10
N ARG A 398 4.85 4.35 6.78
CA ARG A 398 4.70 5.80 6.93
C ARG A 398 4.94 6.58 5.62
N TYR A 399 5.52 5.94 4.62
CA TYR A 399 5.94 6.52 3.34
C TYR A 399 5.26 5.81 2.16
N PRO A 400 3.92 5.84 2.08
CA PRO A 400 3.22 5.21 0.97
C PRO A 400 3.40 6.02 -0.33
N LEU A 401 3.37 5.37 -1.47
CA LEU A 401 3.05 3.98 -1.76
C LEU A 401 4.31 3.14 -2.01
N GLY A 402 4.19 1.81 -1.82
CA GLY A 402 5.17 0.88 -2.35
C GLY A 402 4.93 0.54 -3.82
N PHE A 403 6.00 0.35 -4.60
CA PHE A 403 5.88 -0.28 -5.90
C PHE A 403 6.86 -1.43 -6.06
N SER A 404 6.39 -2.53 -6.67
CA SER A 404 7.20 -3.75 -6.81
C SER A 404 8.06 -3.75 -8.07
N GLY A 405 7.60 -3.14 -9.14
CA GLY A 405 8.29 -2.86 -10.41
C GLY A 405 8.83 -4.06 -11.17
N ASP A 406 9.20 -3.82 -12.41
CA ASP A 406 9.99 -4.65 -13.32
C ASP A 406 9.59 -6.13 -13.37
N THR A 407 8.30 -6.40 -13.31
CA THR A 407 7.74 -7.75 -13.26
C THR A 407 7.73 -8.37 -14.65
N ILE A 408 8.15 -9.64 -14.76
CA ILE A 408 8.07 -10.38 -16.03
C ILE A 408 6.63 -10.68 -16.39
N VAL A 409 6.26 -10.47 -17.66
CA VAL A 409 4.93 -10.78 -18.20
C VAL A 409 4.74 -12.29 -18.28
N CYS A 410 4.26 -12.90 -17.19
CA CYS A 410 3.99 -14.34 -17.13
C CYS A 410 3.05 -14.72 -15.97
N TRP A 411 2.41 -15.87 -16.09
CA TRP A 411 1.51 -16.43 -15.08
C TRP A 411 2.17 -16.67 -13.71
N LYS A 412 3.48 -16.94 -13.66
CA LYS A 412 4.21 -17.13 -12.38
C LYS A 412 4.29 -15.82 -11.60
N SER A 413 4.50 -14.71 -12.28
CA SER A 413 4.52 -13.38 -11.68
C SER A 413 3.14 -13.01 -11.12
N LEU A 414 2.08 -13.17 -11.93
CA LEU A 414 0.72 -12.97 -11.47
C LEU A 414 0.38 -13.85 -10.26
N LYS A 415 0.79 -15.13 -10.27
CA LYS A 415 0.55 -16.05 -9.15
C LYS A 415 1.21 -15.63 -7.86
N PHE A 416 2.36 -14.96 -7.93
CA PHE A 416 3.08 -14.53 -6.74
C PHE A 416 2.52 -13.27 -6.10
N GLN A 417 1.98 -12.34 -6.89
CA GLN A 417 1.57 -11.01 -6.43
C GLN A 417 0.44 -11.01 -5.37
N PRO A 418 -0.64 -11.79 -5.48
CA PRO A 418 -1.68 -11.81 -4.43
C PRO A 418 -1.14 -12.26 -3.07
N TYR A 419 -0.33 -13.31 -3.05
CA TYR A 419 0.34 -13.79 -1.84
C TYR A 419 1.28 -12.75 -1.24
N PHE A 420 2.13 -12.16 -2.07
CA PHE A 420 3.08 -11.12 -1.65
C PHE A 420 2.35 -9.90 -1.04
N THR A 421 1.27 -9.45 -1.69
CA THR A 421 0.48 -8.29 -1.26
C THR A 421 -0.22 -8.56 0.07
N ALA A 422 -0.78 -9.75 0.24
CA ALA A 422 -1.43 -10.13 1.50
C ALA A 422 -0.43 -10.19 2.66
N LEU A 423 0.75 -10.78 2.44
CA LEU A 423 1.80 -10.86 3.48
C LEU A 423 2.35 -9.50 3.88
N ALA A 424 2.33 -8.50 3.01
CA ALA A 424 2.86 -7.18 3.30
C ALA A 424 2.14 -6.52 4.50
N SER A 425 0.91 -6.89 4.76
CA SER A 425 0.16 -6.43 5.93
C SER A 425 0.78 -6.89 7.25
N ASN A 426 1.49 -8.02 7.29
CA ASN A 426 2.29 -8.43 8.46
C ASN A 426 3.48 -7.50 8.77
N ALA A 427 3.81 -6.57 7.87
CA ALA A 427 4.78 -5.51 8.07
C ALA A 427 4.11 -4.13 8.18
N GLY A 428 2.78 -4.08 8.29
CA GLY A 428 2.00 -2.86 8.24
C GLY A 428 1.98 -2.16 6.88
N TYR A 429 2.52 -2.78 5.83
CA TYR A 429 2.77 -2.15 4.52
C TYR A 429 1.73 -2.57 3.49
N THR A 430 0.52 -1.99 3.55
CA THR A 430 -0.63 -2.43 2.76
C THR A 430 -0.72 -1.81 1.36
N TRP A 431 -0.17 -0.60 1.14
CA TRP A 431 -0.36 0.16 -0.09
C TRP A 431 0.68 -0.19 -1.16
N TRP A 432 0.52 -1.35 -1.77
CA TRP A 432 1.35 -1.82 -2.88
C TRP A 432 0.77 -1.48 -4.25
N SER A 433 1.62 -0.92 -5.13
CA SER A 433 1.41 -0.82 -6.57
C SER A 433 2.24 -1.88 -7.28
N HIS A 434 1.60 -2.70 -8.09
CA HIS A 434 2.26 -3.62 -9.01
C HIS A 434 2.23 -3.08 -10.43
N ASP A 435 3.10 -3.60 -11.30
CA ASP A 435 3.00 -3.38 -12.74
C ASP A 435 1.89 -4.29 -13.25
N ILE A 436 0.65 -3.77 -13.32
CA ILE A 436 -0.51 -4.54 -13.76
C ILE A 436 -0.40 -4.85 -15.25
N GLY A 437 -0.38 -6.15 -15.55
CA GLY A 437 -0.09 -6.69 -16.87
C GLY A 437 1.38 -7.10 -17.08
N GLY A 438 2.26 -6.76 -16.14
CA GLY A 438 3.70 -7.03 -16.18
C GLY A 438 4.51 -6.04 -17.00
N HIS A 439 5.75 -5.80 -16.57
CA HIS A 439 6.60 -4.73 -17.09
C HIS A 439 7.42 -5.16 -18.31
N LEU A 440 8.14 -6.28 -18.24
CA LEU A 440 9.13 -6.65 -19.26
C LEU A 440 9.10 -8.14 -19.60
N PHE A 441 9.72 -8.45 -20.76
CA PHE A 441 9.78 -9.79 -21.34
C PHE A 441 8.40 -10.46 -21.48
N GLY A 442 8.34 -11.67 -21.97
CA GLY A 442 7.09 -12.41 -22.14
C GLY A 442 6.44 -12.17 -23.51
N LYS A 443 5.23 -12.67 -23.66
CA LYS A 443 4.43 -12.56 -24.88
C LYS A 443 3.05 -12.03 -24.55
N GLY A 444 2.44 -11.32 -25.47
CA GLY A 444 1.03 -10.93 -25.39
C GLY A 444 0.15 -12.19 -25.20
N ASP A 445 -0.72 -12.17 -24.21
CA ASP A 445 -1.68 -13.22 -23.89
C ASP A 445 -2.94 -12.52 -23.35
N ASN A 446 -4.03 -12.58 -24.10
CA ASN A 446 -5.27 -11.88 -23.76
C ASN A 446 -5.82 -12.31 -22.39
N GLU A 447 -5.81 -13.63 -22.07
CA GLU A 447 -6.27 -14.10 -20.78
C GLU A 447 -5.36 -13.65 -19.64
N LEU A 448 -4.02 -13.73 -19.79
CA LEU A 448 -3.08 -13.27 -18.78
C LEU A 448 -3.26 -11.78 -18.48
N TYR A 449 -3.37 -10.95 -19.53
CA TYR A 449 -3.63 -9.52 -19.39
C TYR A 449 -4.92 -9.27 -18.61
N LEU A 450 -6.04 -9.87 -19.03
CA LEU A 450 -7.32 -9.70 -18.38
C LEU A 450 -7.30 -10.14 -16.92
N ARG A 451 -6.76 -11.35 -16.63
CA ARG A 451 -6.68 -11.83 -15.22
C ARG A 451 -5.79 -10.94 -14.37
N TRP A 452 -4.80 -10.28 -14.97
CA TRP A 452 -3.97 -9.32 -14.25
C TRP A 452 -4.73 -8.00 -14.00
N VAL A 453 -5.50 -7.50 -14.96
CA VAL A 453 -6.39 -6.34 -14.76
C VAL A 453 -7.41 -6.65 -13.66
N GLN A 454 -8.07 -7.81 -13.71
CA GLN A 454 -9.02 -8.25 -12.67
C GLN A 454 -8.38 -8.29 -11.28
N TYR A 455 -7.15 -8.80 -11.18
CA TYR A 455 -6.38 -8.73 -9.93
C TYR A 455 -6.07 -7.27 -9.54
N GLY A 456 -5.67 -6.44 -10.47
CA GLY A 456 -5.37 -5.01 -10.26
C GLY A 456 -6.55 -4.26 -9.64
N VAL A 457 -7.76 -4.52 -10.12
CA VAL A 457 -8.99 -3.91 -9.58
C VAL A 457 -9.19 -4.19 -8.09
N PHE A 458 -8.88 -5.42 -7.67
CA PHE A 458 -8.97 -5.86 -6.27
C PHE A 458 -7.59 -5.90 -5.57
N SER A 459 -6.65 -5.07 -6.03
CA SER A 459 -5.36 -4.82 -5.37
C SER A 459 -5.35 -3.42 -4.75
N PRO A 460 -4.37 -3.07 -3.89
CA PRO A 460 -4.37 -1.76 -3.24
C PRO A 460 -4.31 -0.60 -4.22
N ILE A 461 -3.42 -0.66 -5.20
CA ILE A 461 -3.25 0.37 -6.23
C ILE A 461 -3.33 -0.29 -7.61
N ASN A 462 -4.16 0.25 -8.48
CA ASN A 462 -4.34 -0.25 -9.84
C ASN A 462 -3.61 0.62 -10.86
N ARG A 463 -2.33 0.31 -11.09
CA ARG A 463 -1.46 1.01 -12.03
C ARG A 463 -1.15 0.10 -13.22
N LEU A 464 -1.77 0.36 -14.39
CA LEU A 464 -1.37 -0.28 -15.64
C LEU A 464 0.04 0.19 -15.99
N HIS A 465 0.98 -0.74 -16.16
CA HIS A 465 2.36 -0.37 -16.47
C HIS A 465 3.06 -1.42 -17.34
N SER A 466 3.91 -0.92 -18.25
CA SER A 466 4.79 -1.74 -19.09
C SER A 466 6.02 -0.93 -19.51
N ASN A 467 7.02 -1.60 -20.08
CA ASN A 467 8.09 -0.91 -20.80
C ASN A 467 7.76 -0.77 -22.30
N ASN A 468 8.67 -0.12 -23.04
CA ASN A 468 8.52 0.12 -24.47
C ASN A 468 8.67 -1.16 -25.35
N LYS A 469 9.21 -2.26 -24.81
CA LYS A 469 9.44 -3.53 -25.53
C LYS A 469 8.36 -4.57 -25.28
N ALA A 470 7.69 -4.50 -24.13
CA ALA A 470 6.55 -5.36 -23.84
C ALA A 470 5.29 -4.79 -24.49
N MET A 471 4.32 -5.65 -24.75
CA MET A 471 3.02 -5.22 -25.25
C MET A 471 2.42 -4.22 -24.25
N SER A 472 2.02 -3.05 -24.72
CA SER A 472 1.45 -2.01 -23.87
C SER A 472 0.11 -2.43 -23.25
N LYS A 473 -0.34 -1.74 -22.23
CA LYS A 473 -1.44 -2.21 -21.37
C LYS A 473 -2.77 -1.48 -21.63
N GLU A 474 -2.87 -0.76 -22.71
CA GLU A 474 -4.15 -0.20 -23.17
C GLU A 474 -5.12 -1.33 -23.52
N PRO A 475 -6.37 -1.33 -23.02
CA PRO A 475 -7.32 -2.43 -23.25
C PRO A 475 -7.55 -2.77 -24.73
N TRP A 476 -7.59 -1.76 -25.60
CA TRP A 476 -7.81 -1.93 -27.05
C TRP A 476 -6.68 -2.63 -27.80
N ASN A 477 -5.54 -2.88 -27.16
CA ASN A 477 -4.47 -3.74 -27.73
C ASN A 477 -4.72 -5.23 -27.47
N TYR A 478 -5.81 -5.59 -26.75
CA TYR A 478 -6.19 -6.94 -26.37
C TYR A 478 -7.64 -7.22 -26.82
N THR A 479 -7.86 -7.17 -28.12
CA THR A 479 -9.20 -7.10 -28.76
C THR A 479 -10.20 -8.16 -28.31
N GLU A 480 -9.74 -9.38 -27.96
CA GLU A 480 -10.64 -10.45 -27.51
C GLU A 480 -11.22 -10.20 -26.09
N VAL A 481 -10.57 -9.34 -25.30
CA VAL A 481 -10.91 -9.08 -23.90
C VAL A 481 -11.07 -7.59 -23.59
N GLU A 482 -11.04 -6.72 -24.61
CA GLU A 482 -11.07 -5.26 -24.48
C GLU A 482 -12.24 -4.81 -23.60
N ASN A 483 -13.47 -5.12 -24.00
CA ASN A 483 -14.68 -4.67 -23.28
C ASN A 483 -14.69 -5.16 -21.82
N ILE A 484 -14.27 -6.41 -21.59
CA ILE A 484 -14.24 -6.98 -20.24
C ILE A 484 -13.20 -6.24 -19.39
N ALA A 485 -12.02 -5.96 -19.94
CA ALA A 485 -10.97 -5.21 -19.23
C ALA A 485 -11.40 -3.78 -18.89
N GLU A 486 -12.07 -3.09 -19.84
CA GLU A 486 -12.66 -1.77 -19.64
C GLU A 486 -13.73 -1.78 -18.54
N ASP A 487 -14.63 -2.78 -18.51
CA ASP A 487 -15.64 -2.93 -17.45
C ASP A 487 -15.00 -3.11 -16.08
N PHE A 488 -13.93 -3.88 -15.98
CA PHE A 488 -13.19 -4.03 -14.72
C PHE A 488 -12.49 -2.73 -14.31
N LEU A 489 -11.93 -1.96 -15.24
CA LEU A 489 -11.35 -0.64 -14.93
C LEU A 489 -12.43 0.35 -14.48
N ARG A 490 -13.63 0.34 -15.09
CA ARG A 490 -14.80 1.09 -14.61
C ARG A 490 -15.21 0.65 -13.21
N LEU A 491 -15.21 -0.65 -12.92
CA LEU A 491 -15.49 -1.18 -11.57
C LEU A 491 -14.46 -0.68 -10.54
N ARG A 492 -13.17 -0.59 -10.89
CA ARG A 492 -12.15 -0.02 -9.98
C ARG A 492 -12.53 1.39 -9.54
N HIS A 493 -12.94 2.22 -10.49
CA HIS A 493 -13.34 3.59 -10.19
C HIS A 493 -14.63 3.63 -9.35
N ARG A 494 -15.59 2.77 -9.65
CA ARG A 494 -16.80 2.63 -8.83
C ARG A 494 -16.53 2.21 -7.39
N LEU A 495 -15.47 1.46 -7.12
CA LEU A 495 -15.07 1.05 -5.78
C LEU A 495 -14.42 2.17 -4.94
N LEU A 496 -14.22 3.38 -5.46
CA LEU A 496 -13.55 4.47 -4.75
C LEU A 496 -14.12 4.77 -3.35
N PRO A 497 -15.44 4.82 -3.11
CA PRO A 497 -15.98 5.08 -1.78
C PRO A 497 -15.63 3.96 -0.77
N TYR A 498 -15.65 2.72 -1.22
CA TYR A 498 -15.25 1.56 -0.44
C TYR A 498 -13.76 1.58 -0.10
N LEU A 499 -12.92 1.87 -1.12
CA LEU A 499 -11.47 1.98 -0.98
C LEU A 499 -11.05 3.15 -0.09
N TYR A 500 -11.71 4.29 -0.22
CA TYR A 500 -11.40 5.47 0.59
C TYR A 500 -11.77 5.24 2.06
N THR A 501 -12.89 4.59 2.32
CA THR A 501 -13.26 4.17 3.67
C THR A 501 -12.19 3.26 4.30
N ALA A 502 -11.72 2.25 3.56
CA ALA A 502 -10.64 1.38 4.02
C ALA A 502 -9.31 2.15 4.22
N ASN A 503 -9.03 3.14 3.37
CA ASN A 503 -7.86 4.01 3.49
C ASN A 503 -7.89 4.82 4.80
N VAL A 504 -9.01 5.48 5.10
CA VAL A 504 -9.16 6.21 6.36
C VAL A 504 -9.01 5.28 7.56
N ARG A 505 -9.63 4.08 7.53
CA ARG A 505 -9.51 3.08 8.60
C ARG A 505 -8.10 2.53 8.74
N THR A 506 -7.36 2.36 7.65
CA THR A 506 -5.94 2.00 7.73
C THR A 506 -5.14 3.06 8.49
N ALA A 507 -5.39 4.34 8.19
CA ALA A 507 -4.67 5.46 8.79
C ALA A 507 -5.07 5.74 10.25
N THR A 508 -6.29 5.40 10.68
CA THR A 508 -6.83 5.75 12.02
C THR A 508 -6.93 4.55 12.95
N GLU A 509 -7.18 3.37 12.41
CA GLU A 509 -7.43 2.14 13.19
C GLU A 509 -6.34 1.09 12.99
N GLY A 510 -5.47 1.23 11.98
CA GLY A 510 -4.45 0.24 11.65
C GLY A 510 -5.01 -1.00 10.93
N VAL A 511 -6.18 -0.92 10.30
CA VAL A 511 -6.82 -2.03 9.58
C VAL A 511 -6.41 -1.99 8.11
N PRO A 512 -5.61 -2.94 7.61
CA PRO A 512 -5.17 -2.94 6.21
C PRO A 512 -6.33 -3.20 5.24
N LEU A 513 -6.24 -2.63 4.02
CA LEU A 513 -7.16 -2.98 2.93
C LEU A 513 -7.06 -4.46 2.55
N ILE A 514 -5.84 -4.99 2.47
CA ILE A 514 -5.59 -6.40 2.13
C ILE A 514 -5.18 -7.15 3.39
N CYS A 515 -5.94 -8.17 3.76
CA CYS A 515 -5.61 -9.02 4.89
C CYS A 515 -5.49 -10.48 4.47
N PRO A 516 -4.41 -11.18 4.90
CA PRO A 516 -4.37 -12.63 4.79
C PRO A 516 -5.58 -13.28 5.45
N THR A 517 -5.99 -14.45 4.97
CA THR A 517 -7.19 -15.16 5.48
C THR A 517 -7.17 -15.33 7.00
N TYR A 518 -6.01 -15.61 7.60
CA TYR A 518 -5.88 -15.85 9.04
C TYR A 518 -6.07 -14.59 9.92
N TYR A 519 -6.27 -13.40 9.35
CA TYR A 519 -6.58 -12.22 10.16
C TYR A 519 -8.01 -12.25 10.74
N TYR A 520 -8.93 -12.87 10.01
CA TYR A 520 -10.35 -12.92 10.37
C TYR A 520 -10.86 -14.36 10.59
N SER A 521 -10.18 -15.37 10.05
CA SER A 521 -10.57 -16.77 10.17
C SER A 521 -9.88 -17.44 11.35
N LYS A 522 -10.64 -18.20 12.14
CA LYS A 522 -10.12 -19.07 13.21
C LYS A 522 -9.75 -20.46 12.71
N ASP A 523 -10.10 -20.80 11.46
CA ASP A 523 -9.80 -22.09 10.84
C ASP A 523 -8.28 -22.22 10.59
N GLU A 524 -7.66 -23.31 11.05
CA GLU A 524 -6.24 -23.60 10.80
C GLU A 524 -5.93 -23.73 9.29
N GLN A 525 -6.92 -24.05 8.45
CA GLN A 525 -6.79 -24.05 6.99
C GLN A 525 -6.44 -22.65 6.42
N ALA A 526 -6.69 -21.57 7.17
CA ALA A 526 -6.33 -20.23 6.78
C ALA A 526 -4.80 -20.03 6.62
N TYR A 527 -3.99 -20.92 7.22
CA TYR A 527 -2.53 -20.93 7.07
C TYR A 527 -2.03 -21.86 5.96
N ASP A 528 -2.90 -22.64 5.33
CA ASP A 528 -2.51 -23.58 4.28
C ASP A 528 -2.00 -22.83 3.04
N LYS A 529 -0.80 -23.21 2.59
CA LYS A 529 -0.16 -22.67 1.39
C LYS A 529 -1.01 -22.83 0.12
N LYS A 530 -1.96 -23.78 0.10
CA LYS A 530 -2.90 -24.00 -1.00
C LYS A 530 -3.77 -22.78 -1.25
N TRP A 531 -4.16 -22.05 -0.18
CA TRP A 531 -5.10 -20.93 -0.21
C TRP A 531 -4.43 -19.54 -0.07
N ARG A 532 -3.11 -19.48 0.02
CA ARG A 532 -2.34 -18.28 0.32
C ARG A 532 -2.54 -17.10 -0.65
N ASN A 533 -3.12 -17.35 -1.83
CA ASN A 533 -3.42 -16.31 -2.82
C ASN A 533 -4.79 -15.66 -2.61
N GLN A 534 -5.62 -16.23 -1.73
CA GLN A 534 -6.91 -15.69 -1.36
C GLN A 534 -6.73 -14.71 -0.20
N TYR A 535 -7.53 -13.65 -0.18
CA TYR A 535 -7.39 -12.59 0.81
C TYR A 535 -8.68 -11.81 1.03
N TYR A 536 -8.80 -11.18 2.19
CA TYR A 536 -9.82 -10.16 2.42
C TYR A 536 -9.42 -8.84 1.75
N PHE A 537 -10.37 -8.23 1.06
CA PHE A 537 -10.26 -6.90 0.45
C PHE A 537 -11.20 -5.96 1.19
N GLY A 538 -10.67 -5.21 2.14
CA GLY A 538 -11.44 -4.62 3.21
C GLY A 538 -12.05 -5.70 4.10
N GLU A 539 -13.04 -5.35 4.92
CA GLU A 539 -13.68 -6.30 5.84
C GLU A 539 -14.81 -7.10 5.22
N GLN A 540 -15.32 -6.65 4.06
CA GLN A 540 -16.58 -7.15 3.54
C GLN A 540 -16.45 -8.02 2.29
N LEU A 541 -15.30 -7.95 1.60
CA LEU A 541 -15.05 -8.74 0.40
C LEU A 541 -13.93 -9.75 0.61
N TYR A 542 -14.08 -10.89 -0.02
CA TYR A 542 -13.07 -11.96 -0.07
C TYR A 542 -12.76 -12.31 -1.53
N VAL A 543 -11.49 -12.21 -1.91
CA VAL A 543 -11.02 -12.31 -3.29
C VAL A 543 -10.24 -13.60 -3.48
N CYS A 544 -10.54 -14.33 -4.55
CA CYS A 544 -9.89 -15.59 -4.90
C CYS A 544 -9.27 -15.52 -6.30
N PRO A 545 -8.10 -14.89 -6.47
CA PRO A 545 -7.52 -14.58 -7.76
C PRO A 545 -7.28 -15.77 -8.68
N ILE A 546 -7.58 -15.60 -9.96
CA ILE A 546 -7.24 -16.56 -11.00
C ILE A 546 -5.80 -16.32 -11.44
N THR A 547 -4.90 -17.23 -11.11
CA THR A 547 -3.45 -17.07 -11.27
C THR A 547 -2.81 -18.16 -12.14
N LYS A 548 -3.61 -18.79 -12.99
CA LYS A 548 -3.17 -19.82 -13.96
C LYS A 548 -4.03 -19.75 -15.20
N LYS A 549 -3.45 -20.10 -16.34
CA LYS A 549 -4.15 -20.16 -17.62
C LYS A 549 -5.22 -21.26 -17.61
N GLY A 550 -6.38 -20.97 -18.19
CA GLY A 550 -7.40 -21.94 -18.50
C GLY A 550 -6.92 -22.94 -19.56
N LYS A 551 -7.55 -24.11 -19.59
CA LYS A 551 -7.36 -25.08 -20.68
C LYS A 551 -8.30 -24.82 -21.85
N THR A 552 -9.37 -24.11 -21.59
CA THR A 552 -10.42 -23.67 -22.50
C THR A 552 -10.76 -22.21 -22.17
N ASP A 553 -11.73 -21.61 -22.84
CA ASP A 553 -12.24 -20.27 -22.56
C ASP A 553 -12.85 -20.14 -21.15
N VAL A 554 -13.03 -21.25 -20.45
CA VAL A 554 -13.50 -21.31 -19.07
C VAL A 554 -12.41 -21.86 -18.15
N THR A 555 -11.87 -21.00 -17.31
CA THR A 555 -10.89 -21.42 -16.30
C THR A 555 -11.59 -22.03 -15.09
N THR A 556 -11.08 -23.15 -14.59
CA THR A 556 -11.56 -23.77 -13.35
C THR A 556 -10.69 -23.34 -12.19
N GLN A 557 -11.28 -22.66 -11.20
CA GLN A 557 -10.63 -22.19 -9.98
C GLN A 557 -11.12 -22.95 -8.75
N LYS A 558 -10.19 -23.56 -8.01
CA LYS A 558 -10.48 -24.11 -6.66
C LYS A 558 -10.30 -23.01 -5.64
N ILE A 559 -11.30 -22.84 -4.79
CA ILE A 559 -11.31 -21.85 -3.71
C ILE A 559 -11.71 -22.51 -2.39
N ARG A 560 -11.39 -21.86 -1.27
CA ARG A 560 -11.96 -22.15 0.05
C ARG A 560 -12.47 -20.84 0.62
N LEU A 561 -13.74 -20.81 0.97
CA LEU A 561 -14.32 -19.65 1.67
C LEU A 561 -14.10 -19.78 3.18
N PRO A 562 -13.79 -18.69 3.88
CA PRO A 562 -13.76 -18.65 5.34
C PRO A 562 -15.15 -18.98 5.94
N GLU A 563 -15.22 -19.17 7.26
CA GLU A 563 -16.46 -19.45 7.97
C GLU A 563 -17.53 -18.35 7.73
N GLY A 564 -18.80 -18.71 7.84
CA GLY A 564 -19.95 -17.82 7.62
C GLY A 564 -20.65 -18.02 6.29
N VAL A 565 -21.50 -17.09 5.93
CA VAL A 565 -22.24 -17.10 4.65
C VAL A 565 -21.64 -16.04 3.71
N TRP A 566 -21.53 -16.41 2.46
CA TRP A 566 -20.92 -15.58 1.41
C TRP A 566 -21.85 -15.46 0.20
N PHE A 567 -21.72 -14.40 -0.54
CA PHE A 567 -22.47 -14.16 -1.77
C PHE A 567 -21.47 -13.75 -2.88
N ASP A 568 -21.62 -14.34 -4.06
CA ASP A 568 -20.86 -13.90 -5.23
C ASP A 568 -21.13 -12.40 -5.47
N PHE A 569 -20.07 -11.59 -5.53
CA PHE A 569 -20.17 -10.13 -5.64
C PHE A 569 -20.92 -9.66 -6.90
N PHE A 570 -20.80 -10.42 -8.00
CA PHE A 570 -21.39 -10.05 -9.28
C PHE A 570 -22.82 -10.59 -9.46
N THR A 571 -23.08 -11.82 -9.02
CA THR A 571 -24.35 -12.51 -9.28
C THR A 571 -25.29 -12.53 -8.07
N GLY A 572 -24.77 -12.34 -6.86
CA GLY A 572 -25.53 -12.52 -5.62
C GLY A 572 -25.73 -14.00 -5.23
N GLU A 573 -25.21 -14.99 -5.98
CA GLU A 573 -25.32 -16.41 -5.65
C GLU A 573 -24.75 -16.70 -4.26
N LYS A 574 -25.53 -17.46 -3.44
CA LYS A 574 -25.17 -17.75 -2.05
C LYS A 574 -24.26 -18.96 -1.94
N TYR A 575 -23.24 -18.83 -1.07
CA TYR A 575 -22.27 -19.87 -0.74
C TYR A 575 -22.15 -20.01 0.78
N GLU A 576 -21.88 -21.23 1.23
CA GLU A 576 -21.57 -21.49 2.64
C GLU A 576 -20.05 -21.52 2.85
N GLY A 577 -19.61 -20.93 3.95
CA GLY A 577 -18.20 -20.89 4.33
C GLY A 577 -17.69 -22.21 4.92
N ALA A 578 -16.41 -22.22 5.31
CA ALA A 578 -15.62 -23.37 5.77
C ALA A 578 -15.59 -24.54 4.77
N LYS A 579 -15.88 -24.30 3.49
CA LYS A 579 -15.97 -25.28 2.41
C LYS A 579 -15.06 -24.94 1.22
N GLU A 580 -14.67 -25.97 0.50
CA GLU A 580 -13.99 -25.87 -0.79
C GLU A 580 -15.01 -25.89 -1.92
N TYR A 581 -14.76 -25.06 -2.93
CA TYR A 581 -15.57 -24.99 -4.15
C TYR A 581 -14.69 -25.07 -5.39
N THR A 582 -15.28 -25.54 -6.46
CA THR A 582 -14.72 -25.49 -7.80
C THR A 582 -15.58 -24.55 -8.62
N ILE A 583 -15.05 -23.36 -8.91
CA ILE A 583 -15.77 -22.32 -9.66
C ILE A 583 -15.35 -22.36 -11.12
N HIS A 584 -16.31 -22.33 -12.01
CA HIS A 584 -16.09 -22.18 -13.44
C HIS A 584 -16.13 -20.70 -13.80
N CYS A 585 -15.02 -20.20 -14.31
CA CYS A 585 -14.79 -18.78 -14.55
C CYS A 585 -14.55 -18.54 -16.05
N PRO A 586 -15.56 -18.21 -16.85
CA PRO A 586 -15.35 -17.57 -18.14
C PRO A 586 -14.57 -16.27 -17.97
N LEU A 587 -14.17 -15.64 -19.06
CA LEU A 587 -13.26 -14.49 -19.01
C LEU A 587 -13.85 -13.30 -18.24
N ASP A 588 -15.17 -13.10 -18.31
CA ASP A 588 -15.90 -12.05 -17.62
C ASP A 588 -16.19 -12.34 -16.13
N ARG A 589 -15.97 -13.59 -15.67
CA ARG A 589 -16.16 -13.94 -14.25
C ARG A 589 -14.85 -13.95 -13.48
N TYR A 590 -14.85 -13.28 -12.33
CA TYR A 590 -13.74 -13.26 -11.38
C TYR A 590 -14.26 -13.53 -9.96
N PRO A 591 -13.72 -14.55 -9.24
CA PRO A 591 -14.27 -14.97 -7.95
C PRO A 591 -14.00 -13.93 -6.85
N VAL A 592 -15.01 -13.14 -6.55
CA VAL A 592 -15.08 -12.21 -5.43
C VAL A 592 -16.37 -12.46 -4.67
N PHE A 593 -16.28 -12.52 -3.36
CA PHE A 593 -17.41 -12.86 -2.50
C PHE A 593 -17.64 -11.78 -1.45
N ALA A 594 -18.87 -11.33 -1.31
CA ALA A 594 -19.31 -10.45 -0.24
C ALA A 594 -19.76 -11.29 0.95
N LYS A 595 -19.37 -10.92 2.17
CA LYS A 595 -19.83 -11.61 3.38
C LYS A 595 -21.30 -11.33 3.64
N GLU A 596 -21.94 -12.19 4.42
CA GLU A 596 -23.30 -11.96 4.94
C GLU A 596 -23.43 -10.57 5.58
N GLY A 597 -24.47 -9.84 5.18
CA GLY A 597 -24.72 -8.48 5.63
C GLY A 597 -23.83 -7.41 5.00
N ALA A 598 -23.01 -7.73 4.00
CA ALA A 598 -22.12 -6.73 3.39
C ALA A 598 -22.88 -5.54 2.81
N ILE A 599 -22.33 -4.35 3.00
CA ILE A 599 -22.80 -3.08 2.45
C ILE A 599 -21.62 -2.45 1.70
N ILE A 600 -21.67 -2.48 0.38
CA ILE A 600 -20.57 -2.03 -0.49
C ILE A 600 -20.97 -0.74 -1.18
N PRO A 601 -20.42 0.42 -0.78
CA PRO A 601 -20.65 1.66 -1.49
C PRO A 601 -19.87 1.69 -2.81
N LEU A 602 -20.56 2.05 -3.88
CA LEU A 602 -20.03 2.17 -5.23
C LEU A 602 -20.36 3.56 -5.80
N LEU A 603 -19.41 4.14 -6.50
CA LEU A 603 -19.63 5.39 -7.24
C LEU A 603 -20.34 5.09 -8.56
N ASN A 604 -21.39 5.85 -8.89
CA ASN A 604 -22.08 5.72 -10.18
C ASN A 604 -21.43 6.56 -11.30
N ALA A 605 -20.46 7.43 -10.98
CA ALA A 605 -19.78 8.24 -11.96
C ALA A 605 -18.89 7.40 -12.89
N THR A 606 -18.78 7.85 -14.15
CA THR A 606 -17.96 7.23 -15.19
C THR A 606 -16.80 8.12 -15.65
N LYS A 607 -16.67 9.32 -15.06
CA LYS A 607 -15.63 10.31 -15.41
C LYS A 607 -14.43 10.20 -14.45
N ASN A 608 -13.36 10.91 -14.75
CA ASN A 608 -12.15 10.98 -13.91
C ASN A 608 -12.36 11.66 -12.54
N SER A 609 -13.58 12.11 -12.22
CA SER A 609 -13.90 12.69 -10.91
C SER A 609 -13.80 11.67 -9.80
N THR A 610 -13.25 12.10 -8.67
CA THR A 610 -13.18 11.33 -7.42
C THR A 610 -14.16 11.83 -6.36
N ASP A 611 -15.13 12.66 -6.75
CA ASP A 611 -16.19 13.14 -5.88
C ASP A 611 -17.26 12.06 -5.67
N PHE A 612 -17.82 12.01 -4.47
CA PHE A 612 -18.82 11.00 -4.10
C PHE A 612 -20.23 11.57 -4.19
N ASP A 613 -20.56 12.14 -5.37
CA ASP A 613 -21.84 12.83 -5.60
C ASP A 613 -23.01 11.87 -5.83
N ASP A 614 -22.76 10.73 -6.48
CA ASP A 614 -23.77 9.72 -6.80
C ASP A 614 -23.29 8.33 -6.37
N ILE A 615 -23.91 7.79 -5.31
CA ILE A 615 -23.50 6.54 -4.65
C ILE A 615 -24.57 5.46 -4.80
N GLU A 616 -24.15 4.26 -5.18
CA GLU A 616 -24.92 3.04 -5.04
C GLU A 616 -24.49 2.31 -3.75
N LEU A 617 -25.42 1.98 -2.87
CA LEU A 617 -25.21 1.02 -1.78
C LEU A 617 -25.64 -0.36 -2.25
N ARG A 618 -24.67 -1.24 -2.50
CA ARG A 618 -24.95 -2.64 -2.80
C ARG A 618 -25.05 -3.44 -1.52
N ILE A 619 -26.22 -3.98 -1.23
CA ILE A 619 -26.57 -4.59 0.05
C ILE A 619 -26.80 -6.08 -0.11
N TYR A 620 -26.17 -6.89 0.72
CA TYR A 620 -26.30 -8.33 0.79
C TYR A 620 -27.07 -8.76 2.04
N PRO A 621 -27.82 -9.90 2.02
CA PRO A 621 -28.60 -10.38 3.15
C PRO A 621 -27.77 -10.54 4.42
N GLY A 622 -28.32 -10.17 5.58
CA GLY A 622 -27.69 -10.34 6.91
C GLY A 622 -27.83 -9.11 7.80
N ASN A 623 -27.15 -9.15 8.94
CA ASN A 623 -27.08 -8.00 9.87
C ASN A 623 -25.74 -7.31 9.74
N ASN A 624 -25.72 -5.99 9.69
CA ASN A 624 -24.46 -5.23 9.67
C ASN A 624 -24.68 -3.76 10.07
N VAL A 625 -23.60 -3.16 10.50
CA VAL A 625 -23.46 -1.69 10.59
C VAL A 625 -22.19 -1.32 9.82
N TYR A 626 -22.33 -0.46 8.83
CA TYR A 626 -21.20 0.01 8.02
C TYR A 626 -21.22 1.52 7.92
N THR A 627 -20.06 2.15 7.97
CA THR A 627 -19.91 3.58 7.78
C THR A 627 -18.98 3.85 6.61
N MET A 628 -19.54 4.37 5.53
CA MET A 628 -18.78 4.97 4.44
C MET A 628 -18.19 6.30 4.91
N LEU A 629 -16.91 6.51 4.68
CA LEU A 629 -16.20 7.72 5.04
C LEU A 629 -15.87 8.54 3.79
N ASP A 630 -16.01 9.84 3.90
CA ASP A 630 -15.59 10.82 2.91
C ASP A 630 -14.68 11.87 3.56
N GLU A 631 -14.10 12.78 2.79
CA GLU A 631 -13.22 13.84 3.30
C GLU A 631 -13.92 14.79 4.27
N GLN A 632 -15.20 15.05 4.03
CA GLN A 632 -15.98 16.04 4.76
C GLN A 632 -17.09 15.42 5.62
N GLY A 633 -17.31 14.11 5.54
CA GLY A 633 -18.42 13.50 6.26
C GLY A 633 -18.47 11.99 6.17
N LYS A 634 -19.61 11.43 6.51
CA LYS A 634 -19.85 9.98 6.52
C LYS A 634 -21.30 9.63 6.21
N ILE A 635 -21.52 8.42 5.72
CA ILE A 635 -22.85 7.81 5.62
C ILE A 635 -22.83 6.52 6.45
N SER A 636 -23.57 6.51 7.55
CA SER A 636 -23.74 5.31 8.39
C SER A 636 -24.97 4.54 7.93
N VAL A 637 -24.81 3.23 7.72
CA VAL A 637 -25.88 2.32 7.30
C VAL A 637 -25.96 1.18 8.30
N ALA A 638 -27.10 1.03 8.93
CA ALA A 638 -27.40 -0.09 9.83
C ALA A 638 -28.47 -0.96 9.20
N MET A 639 -28.20 -2.25 9.08
CA MET A 639 -29.16 -3.24 8.58
C MET A 639 -29.40 -4.31 9.61
N LYS A 640 -30.69 -4.57 9.91
CA LYS A 640 -31.14 -5.59 10.86
C LYS A 640 -32.22 -6.46 10.23
N LYS A 641 -32.00 -7.77 10.28
CA LYS A 641 -32.97 -8.78 9.87
C LYS A 641 -33.93 -9.12 10.99
N ASP A 642 -35.22 -9.29 10.68
CA ASP A 642 -36.24 -9.90 11.55
C ASP A 642 -37.00 -11.02 10.83
N GLU A 643 -38.10 -11.49 11.40
CA GLU A 643 -38.91 -12.57 10.86
C GLU A 643 -39.62 -12.21 9.54
N THR A 644 -39.86 -10.96 9.25
CA THR A 644 -40.62 -10.44 8.12
C THR A 644 -39.80 -9.71 7.06
N GLY A 645 -38.47 -9.52 7.29
CA GLY A 645 -37.62 -8.85 6.33
C GLY A 645 -36.40 -8.14 6.94
N TYR A 646 -36.13 -6.94 6.45
CA TYR A 646 -34.97 -6.12 6.91
C TYR A 646 -35.40 -4.69 7.21
N ASP A 647 -34.90 -4.15 8.29
CA ASP A 647 -34.85 -2.71 8.56
C ASP A 647 -33.47 -2.18 8.13
N VAL A 648 -33.43 -1.18 7.29
CA VAL A 648 -32.21 -0.46 6.90
C VAL A 648 -32.35 0.99 7.29
N ILE A 649 -31.42 1.49 8.10
CA ILE A 649 -31.35 2.88 8.54
C ILE A 649 -30.13 3.53 7.93
N ILE A 650 -30.30 4.62 7.20
CA ILE A 650 -29.25 5.39 6.56
C ILE A 650 -29.16 6.76 7.22
N ILE A 651 -27.99 7.10 7.74
CA ILE A 651 -27.73 8.36 8.44
C ILE A 651 -26.57 9.08 7.74
N PRO A 652 -26.84 10.09 6.90
CA PRO A 652 -25.80 10.96 6.35
C PRO A 652 -25.40 12.01 7.38
N ASP A 653 -24.13 12.36 7.40
CA ASP A 653 -23.54 13.35 8.28
C ASP A 653 -22.41 14.09 7.56
N GLY A 654 -22.64 15.34 7.15
CA GLY A 654 -21.65 16.21 6.52
C GLY A 654 -21.21 15.85 5.11
N VAL A 655 -21.83 14.86 4.45
CA VAL A 655 -21.48 14.44 3.09
C VAL A 655 -22.04 15.38 2.03
N LYS A 656 -21.35 15.46 0.87
CA LYS A 656 -21.79 16.18 -0.32
C LYS A 656 -22.54 15.30 -1.33
N THR A 657 -22.80 14.04 -1.02
CA THR A 657 -23.50 13.12 -1.92
C THR A 657 -24.88 13.68 -2.28
N GLU A 658 -25.14 13.86 -3.57
CA GLU A 658 -26.40 14.42 -4.08
C GLU A 658 -27.44 13.32 -4.35
N ARG A 659 -26.96 12.13 -4.71
CA ARG A 659 -27.80 11.00 -5.06
C ARG A 659 -27.33 9.72 -4.39
N LEU A 660 -28.27 8.99 -3.78
CA LEU A 660 -28.04 7.68 -3.18
C LEU A 660 -29.00 6.68 -3.80
N THR A 661 -28.47 5.57 -4.31
CA THR A 661 -29.24 4.42 -4.80
C THR A 661 -28.94 3.19 -3.95
N MET A 662 -29.83 2.21 -3.97
CA MET A 662 -29.66 0.96 -3.24
C MET A 662 -29.95 -0.23 -4.15
N SER A 663 -29.00 -1.16 -4.25
CA SER A 663 -29.15 -2.42 -4.96
C SER A 663 -29.20 -3.57 -3.96
N LEU A 664 -30.28 -4.34 -3.98
CA LEU A 664 -30.48 -5.50 -3.11
C LEU A 664 -30.00 -6.77 -3.83
N MET A 665 -28.94 -7.38 -3.31
CA MET A 665 -28.34 -8.55 -3.89
C MET A 665 -28.91 -9.81 -3.22
N ASN A 666 -29.44 -10.75 -4.04
CA ASN A 666 -30.07 -11.99 -3.54
C ASN A 666 -31.20 -11.73 -2.50
N ILE A 667 -31.97 -10.66 -2.69
CA ILE A 667 -33.18 -10.33 -1.95
C ILE A 667 -34.28 -10.12 -2.97
N GLU A 668 -35.17 -11.11 -3.11
CA GLU A 668 -36.21 -11.13 -4.14
C GLU A 668 -37.59 -10.91 -3.54
N GLY A 669 -38.54 -10.43 -4.34
CA GLY A 669 -39.95 -10.33 -4.01
C GLY A 669 -40.31 -9.37 -2.88
N ALA A 670 -39.44 -8.42 -2.59
CA ALA A 670 -39.59 -7.53 -1.44
C ALA A 670 -40.50 -6.33 -1.75
N ASN A 671 -41.44 -6.05 -0.85
CA ASN A 671 -42.08 -4.73 -0.76
C ASN A 671 -41.14 -3.76 -0.06
N ILE A 672 -40.84 -2.64 -0.68
CA ILE A 672 -39.95 -1.61 -0.14
C ILE A 672 -40.77 -0.44 0.36
N LEU A 673 -40.61 -0.09 1.64
CA LEU A 673 -41.18 1.11 2.25
C LEU A 673 -40.03 2.08 2.59
N VAL A 674 -40.11 3.30 2.14
CA VAL A 674 -39.18 4.37 2.50
C VAL A 674 -39.91 5.37 3.40
N ASN A 675 -39.48 5.49 4.66
CA ASN A 675 -40.15 6.28 5.69
C ASN A 675 -41.66 5.96 5.76
N ASP A 676 -41.97 4.67 5.77
CA ASP A 676 -43.33 4.08 5.81
C ASP A 676 -44.21 4.35 4.56
N VAL A 677 -43.62 4.84 3.46
CA VAL A 677 -44.30 5.06 2.17
C VAL A 677 -43.86 3.98 1.17
N PRO A 678 -44.81 3.25 0.53
CA PRO A 678 -44.46 2.26 -0.51
C PRO A 678 -43.63 2.89 -1.64
N SER A 679 -42.54 2.23 -1.99
CA SER A 679 -41.63 2.63 -3.06
C SER A 679 -41.49 1.51 -4.08
N ASN A 680 -41.67 1.83 -5.35
CA ASN A 680 -41.52 0.87 -6.45
C ASN A 680 -40.06 0.68 -6.90
N ALA A 681 -39.11 1.28 -6.19
CA ALA A 681 -37.75 1.36 -6.68
C ALA A 681 -36.75 0.65 -5.77
N GLN A 682 -35.99 -0.26 -6.36
CA GLN A 682 -34.65 -0.62 -5.87
C GLN A 682 -33.70 0.59 -5.88
N ALA A 683 -34.12 1.72 -6.44
CA ALA A 683 -33.39 2.98 -6.50
C ALA A 683 -34.08 4.03 -5.63
N LEU A 684 -33.44 4.40 -4.53
CA LEU A 684 -33.77 5.57 -3.74
C LEU A 684 -33.16 6.78 -4.43
N VAL A 685 -33.97 7.72 -4.87
CA VAL A 685 -33.49 8.95 -5.51
C VAL A 685 -33.61 10.11 -4.54
N GLY A 686 -32.50 10.80 -4.32
CA GLY A 686 -32.39 11.99 -3.50
C GLY A 686 -31.59 11.75 -2.21
N MET A 687 -30.74 12.72 -1.86
CA MET A 687 -30.05 12.69 -0.57
C MET A 687 -30.94 13.21 0.52
N PRO A 688 -31.14 12.43 1.56
CA PRO A 688 -31.74 12.96 2.73
C PRO A 688 -30.73 13.84 3.48
N CYS A 689 -31.09 15.09 3.74
CA CYS A 689 -30.46 15.85 4.84
C CYS A 689 -30.81 15.28 6.23
N LYS A 690 -31.55 14.17 6.28
CA LYS A 690 -32.14 13.58 7.48
C LYS A 690 -32.00 12.07 7.43
N PRO A 691 -32.00 11.37 8.57
CA PRO A 691 -32.05 9.91 8.62
C PRO A 691 -33.20 9.34 7.78
N MET A 692 -32.91 8.28 7.04
CA MET A 692 -33.87 7.55 6.22
C MET A 692 -34.07 6.16 6.78
N LYS A 693 -35.29 5.74 6.97
CA LYS A 693 -35.66 4.37 7.33
C LYS A 693 -36.23 3.65 6.11
N ILE A 694 -35.71 2.48 5.83
CA ILE A 694 -36.16 1.62 4.74
C ILE A 694 -36.59 0.30 5.35
N ARG A 695 -37.82 -0.11 5.08
CA ARG A 695 -38.33 -1.42 5.40
C ARG A 695 -38.38 -2.27 4.12
N ILE A 696 -37.78 -3.45 4.15
CA ILE A 696 -37.79 -4.45 3.10
C ILE A 696 -38.61 -5.63 3.62
N GLU A 697 -39.86 -5.78 3.19
CA GLU A 697 -40.78 -6.80 3.67
C GLU A 697 -40.82 -7.99 2.74
N ASN A 698 -41.12 -9.19 3.32
CA ASN A 698 -41.24 -10.43 2.57
C ASN A 698 -40.03 -10.83 1.75
N ALA A 699 -38.82 -10.37 2.18
CA ALA A 699 -37.56 -10.73 1.55
C ALA A 699 -37.25 -12.21 1.79
N ARG A 700 -37.19 -13.00 0.72
CA ARG A 700 -36.79 -14.42 0.75
C ARG A 700 -35.30 -14.58 0.47
#